data_d69bd6b81789bf46dc11f242e1227014
#
_entry.id   d69bd6b81789bf46dc11f242e1227014
#
_cell.length_a   1.000
_cell.length_b   1.000
_cell.length_c   1.000
_cell.angle_alpha   90.00
_cell.angle_beta   90.00
_cell.angle_gamma   90.00
#
_symmetry.space_group_name_H-M   'P 1'
#
loop_
_entity.id
_entity.type
_entity.pdbx_description
1 polymer ?
#
loop_
_entity_poly.entity_id
_entity_poly.type
_entity_poly.pdbx_seq_one_letter_code
_entity_poly.pdbx_strand_id
1 'polypeptide(L)'
;MRLIYFFVLMLLPLLAFSQEEAFYIQFTDEDIRDAFTKIEDKYNVLFSYKDEDLSKNRITIKREKRTLLEVLAAIKDVTGLNYKVLNNRYVIINQNSEKDVDFNALDKVVIRSYLTKGIKKNSDGSYNIQPVKLGILPGLTEPDVLESIQLLPGVLSPNETATSFFVRGGASDQNRLIWDGITIYHKGHLFGMISPLNPNVTSEIKFINKGAHARYGERLSSVIDVSSRTDISNETTAELGFNGISADALLDIPIIKDKLNIQASYRRSYMDVFETVTFNQLADKVFESTKIKDIENGNNDFLFSDYNVKLNYKPNKKNRLYASVISIENQLDYSVNDSENNTSYTDRLMTTNTGYGLGWSIDWSKKIAQTTTAFFSDYKLNYNFITKENNEQTSDFEKRNTIYDSGISSELRINVSENSNVTFGYQYTLKDVAYAFLNTTNLVFVLDTEDNIVQTHSLFGSYDYSNLELIDVSVGFRASYFEELDAVRLEPRLQVFKSIVKNLKFQATAEIKNQIISEIDETILSDLSLENRVWRLADGSAFPIINSQQVSSGFIYNKQGFSIDVDAYFKKLKNITALSLGFLNPESNNFNIGKQRVFGVDAFVKKRFNGFTSWLSYSFNRSKSNFDNLNDDRDFTSKSNVTHAVSSAVSYKLNGFQLALGWKWQTGKPYTISQQDGDGLVFNEGINTGELPNYHRLDFSSTYSFKFSEQNKLKGKVGFSVRNIYNRKNLISREYTGNNSLNDPIKLIEKYALGITPNLMFRVYW
;
A
#
# COMPACT_ATOMS: atom_id res chain seq x y z
N MET A 1 -29.52 36.60 26.91
CA MET A 1 -28.97 36.33 28.25
C MET A 1 -29.41 35.01 28.91
N ARG A 2 -30.45 34.30 28.46
CA ARG A 2 -30.85 32.99 29.03
C ARG A 2 -30.15 31.76 28.44
N LEU A 3 -29.48 31.90 27.29
CA LEU A 3 -28.71 30.81 26.66
C LEU A 3 -27.27 30.67 27.20
N ILE A 4 -26.72 31.70 27.81
CA ILE A 4 -25.34 31.69 28.35
C ILE A 4 -25.29 30.97 29.70
N TYR A 5 -26.38 31.00 30.47
CA TYR A 5 -26.47 30.29 31.75
C TYR A 5 -26.59 28.76 31.61
N PHE A 6 -27.09 28.28 30.48
CA PHE A 6 -27.19 26.83 30.22
C PHE A 6 -25.84 26.20 29.83
N PHE A 7 -24.96 26.99 29.22
CA PHE A 7 -23.61 26.54 28.90
C PHE A 7 -22.62 26.60 30.07
N VAL A 8 -22.85 27.49 31.02
CA VAL A 8 -22.00 27.61 32.22
C VAL A 8 -22.34 26.53 33.26
N LEU A 9 -23.59 26.05 33.32
CA LEU A 9 -23.99 24.95 34.23
C LEU A 9 -23.51 23.57 33.76
N MET A 10 -23.07 23.41 32.49
CA MET A 10 -22.47 22.17 31.99
C MET A 10 -20.96 22.09 32.19
N LEU A 11 -20.34 23.13 32.76
CA LEU A 11 -18.89 23.24 33.01
C LEU A 11 -18.48 23.10 34.48
N LEU A 12 -19.39 22.68 35.35
CA LEU A 12 -19.09 22.38 36.76
C LEU A 12 -18.92 20.86 36.97
N PRO A 13 -18.15 20.43 37.92
CA PRO A 13 -16.81 19.82 37.74
C PRO A 13 -16.85 18.32 37.93
N LEU A 14 -16.18 17.62 37.07
CA LEU A 14 -15.69 16.31 37.39
C LEU A 14 -14.31 16.45 38.07
N LEU A 15 -14.29 16.92 39.27
CA LEU A 15 -13.32 16.54 40.28
C LEU A 15 -13.69 15.11 40.74
N ALA A 16 -13.55 14.14 39.83
CA ALA A 16 -13.54 12.75 40.19
C ALA A 16 -12.13 12.42 40.68
N PHE A 17 -12.01 12.17 41.95
CA PHE A 17 -10.90 11.44 42.53
C PHE A 17 -10.62 10.21 41.64
N SER A 18 -9.40 10.07 41.15
CA SER A 18 -8.92 8.89 40.46
C SER A 18 -8.89 7.74 41.46
N GLN A 19 -9.99 7.05 41.64
CA GLN A 19 -9.99 5.70 42.19
C GLN A 19 -9.41 4.82 41.08
N GLU A 20 -8.34 4.06 41.35
CA GLU A 20 -7.83 3.05 40.46
C GLU A 20 -8.97 2.07 40.12
N GLU A 21 -9.36 2.02 38.84
CA GLU A 21 -10.45 1.16 38.40
C GLU A 21 -10.00 -0.32 38.54
N ALA A 22 -10.72 -1.08 39.38
CA ALA A 22 -10.48 -2.51 39.56
C ALA A 22 -11.52 -3.33 38.81
N PHE A 23 -11.06 -4.35 38.05
CA PHE A 23 -11.91 -5.22 37.24
C PHE A 23 -11.77 -6.70 37.64
N TYR A 24 -12.82 -7.49 37.41
CA TYR A 24 -12.71 -8.95 37.54
C TYR A 24 -11.84 -9.52 36.43
N ILE A 25 -10.72 -10.14 36.81
CA ILE A 25 -9.76 -10.79 35.91
C ILE A 25 -9.69 -12.28 36.26
N GLN A 26 -9.70 -13.11 35.21
CA GLN A 26 -9.46 -14.54 35.30
C GLN A 26 -8.72 -14.99 34.04
N PHE A 27 -7.69 -15.80 34.21
CA PHE A 27 -7.01 -16.51 33.13
C PHE A 27 -6.92 -17.98 33.50
N THR A 28 -7.17 -18.88 32.55
CA THR A 28 -7.09 -20.34 32.76
C THR A 28 -6.27 -20.92 31.63
N ASP A 29 -5.04 -21.29 31.91
CA ASP A 29 -4.09 -21.84 30.94
C ASP A 29 -4.08 -21.01 29.62
N GLU A 30 -3.96 -19.70 29.74
CA GLU A 30 -4.05 -18.78 28.62
C GLU A 30 -2.66 -18.31 28.16
N ASP A 31 -2.45 -18.16 26.84
CA ASP A 31 -1.22 -17.56 26.30
C ASP A 31 -1.09 -16.13 26.86
N ILE A 32 0.09 -15.81 27.37
CA ILE A 32 0.34 -14.52 28.02
C ILE A 32 0.06 -13.32 27.11
N ARG A 33 0.25 -13.45 25.81
CA ARG A 33 -0.05 -12.40 24.83
C ARG A 33 -1.55 -12.13 24.70
N ASP A 34 -2.35 -13.20 24.78
CA ASP A 34 -3.80 -13.05 24.76
C ASP A 34 -4.29 -12.47 26.09
N ALA A 35 -3.66 -12.82 27.19
CA ALA A 35 -3.93 -12.21 28.50
C ALA A 35 -3.55 -10.74 28.53
N PHE A 36 -2.39 -10.34 27.99
CA PHE A 36 -2.02 -8.92 27.86
C PHE A 36 -3.05 -8.16 27.03
N THR A 37 -3.52 -8.74 25.94
CA THR A 37 -4.56 -8.11 25.11
C THR A 37 -5.87 -7.88 25.91
N LYS A 38 -6.26 -8.81 26.76
CA LYS A 38 -7.44 -8.66 27.63
C LYS A 38 -7.25 -7.61 28.71
N ILE A 39 -6.04 -7.50 29.26
CA ILE A 39 -5.67 -6.47 30.24
C ILE A 39 -5.66 -5.09 29.56
N GLU A 40 -5.08 -4.98 28.36
CA GLU A 40 -5.10 -3.74 27.56
C GLU A 40 -6.52 -3.21 27.36
N ASP A 41 -7.43 -4.13 26.99
CA ASP A 41 -8.83 -3.77 26.75
C ASP A 41 -9.55 -3.33 28.01
N LYS A 42 -9.28 -3.97 29.17
CA LYS A 42 -9.97 -3.68 30.43
C LYS A 42 -9.44 -2.45 31.13
N TYR A 43 -8.12 -2.30 31.22
CA TYR A 43 -7.48 -1.24 31.97
C TYR A 43 -7.08 -0.05 31.09
N ASN A 44 -7.30 -0.12 29.78
CA ASN A 44 -6.92 0.89 28.81
C ASN A 44 -5.42 1.22 28.85
N VAL A 45 -4.60 0.19 29.01
CA VAL A 45 -3.14 0.25 29.01
C VAL A 45 -2.60 -0.41 27.76
N LEU A 46 -1.30 -0.22 27.53
CA LEU A 46 -0.62 -0.74 26.37
C LEU A 46 0.64 -1.49 26.81
N PHE A 47 0.74 -2.78 26.46
CA PHE A 47 1.93 -3.55 26.72
C PHE A 47 2.97 -3.40 25.61
N SER A 48 4.22 -3.21 26.01
CA SER A 48 5.38 -3.25 25.13
C SER A 48 6.31 -4.37 25.60
N TYR A 49 6.59 -5.34 24.71
CA TYR A 49 7.42 -6.50 24.98
C TYR A 49 8.07 -7.00 23.71
N LYS A 50 9.17 -7.74 23.86
CA LYS A 50 9.74 -8.54 22.78
C LYS A 50 9.06 -9.91 22.76
N ASP A 51 8.71 -10.40 21.57
CA ASP A 51 8.05 -11.72 21.43
C ASP A 51 8.92 -12.87 21.95
N GLU A 52 10.25 -12.72 21.88
CA GLU A 52 11.22 -13.68 22.44
C GLU A 52 11.11 -13.81 23.96
N ASP A 53 10.79 -12.71 24.66
CA ASP A 53 10.63 -12.70 26.12
C ASP A 53 9.37 -13.47 26.57
N LEU A 54 8.43 -13.75 25.67
CA LEU A 54 7.11 -14.32 25.97
C LEU A 54 6.89 -15.73 25.40
N SER A 55 7.85 -16.30 24.71
CA SER A 55 7.65 -17.44 23.82
C SER A 55 7.13 -18.76 24.44
N LYS A 56 7.05 -18.88 25.76
CA LYS A 56 6.64 -20.11 26.46
C LYS A 56 5.68 -19.90 27.64
N ASN A 57 5.20 -18.71 27.90
CA ASN A 57 4.45 -18.43 29.13
C ASN A 57 2.94 -18.55 28.93
N ARG A 58 2.35 -19.57 29.54
CA ARG A 58 0.91 -19.67 29.76
C ARG A 58 0.61 -19.29 31.20
N ILE A 59 -0.50 -18.59 31.44
CA ILE A 59 -0.83 -18.09 32.76
C ILE A 59 -2.19 -18.58 33.22
N THR A 60 -2.25 -18.89 34.54
CA THR A 60 -3.50 -19.19 35.26
C THR A 60 -3.61 -18.23 36.44
N ILE A 61 -4.64 -17.39 36.43
CA ILE A 61 -4.93 -16.42 37.49
C ILE A 61 -6.40 -16.60 37.92
N LYS A 62 -6.62 -16.79 39.22
CA LYS A 62 -7.97 -16.95 39.79
C LYS A 62 -8.82 -15.70 39.61
N ARG A 63 -10.13 -15.88 39.47
CA ARG A 63 -11.09 -14.82 39.33
C ARG A 63 -11.15 -13.94 40.58
N GLU A 64 -10.66 -12.72 40.45
CA GLU A 64 -10.67 -11.73 41.52
C GLU A 64 -10.82 -10.33 40.94
N LYS A 65 -11.33 -9.40 41.76
CA LYS A 65 -11.38 -7.98 41.40
C LYS A 65 -10.02 -7.38 41.72
N ARG A 66 -9.29 -6.92 40.69
CA ARG A 66 -7.91 -6.43 40.81
C ARG A 66 -7.74 -5.08 40.11
N THR A 67 -6.88 -4.25 40.65
CA THR A 67 -6.34 -3.09 39.96
C THR A 67 -5.30 -3.53 38.92
N LEU A 68 -4.86 -2.64 38.03
CA LEU A 68 -3.80 -2.94 37.07
C LEU A 68 -2.52 -3.45 37.74
N LEU A 69 -2.08 -2.78 38.80
CA LEU A 69 -0.83 -3.15 39.51
C LEU A 69 -0.94 -4.55 40.15
N GLU A 70 -2.09 -4.89 40.73
CA GLU A 70 -2.32 -6.22 41.29
C GLU A 70 -2.36 -7.32 40.23
N VAL A 71 -2.90 -7.05 39.03
CA VAL A 71 -2.84 -7.97 37.89
C VAL A 71 -1.41 -8.18 37.42
N LEU A 72 -0.64 -7.10 37.31
CA LEU A 72 0.77 -7.17 36.87
C LEU A 72 1.63 -7.88 37.91
N ALA A 73 1.39 -7.67 39.20
CA ALA A 73 2.04 -8.41 40.28
C ALA A 73 1.74 -9.92 40.20
N ALA A 74 0.47 -10.30 40.02
CA ALA A 74 0.07 -11.70 39.85
C ALA A 74 0.70 -12.35 38.60
N ILE A 75 0.87 -11.60 37.50
CA ILE A 75 1.58 -12.09 36.30
C ILE A 75 3.07 -12.28 36.60
N LYS A 76 3.70 -11.34 37.30
CA LYS A 76 5.09 -11.44 37.71
C LYS A 76 5.34 -12.68 38.57
N ASP A 77 4.46 -12.95 39.55
CA ASP A 77 4.57 -14.10 40.43
C ASP A 77 4.49 -15.45 39.68
N VAL A 78 3.67 -15.54 38.64
CA VAL A 78 3.48 -16.74 37.82
C VAL A 78 4.58 -16.93 36.78
N THR A 79 5.07 -15.83 36.20
CA THR A 79 5.94 -15.86 34.98
C THR A 79 7.38 -15.43 35.22
N GLY A 80 7.67 -14.76 36.35
CA GLY A 80 8.96 -14.14 36.63
C GLY A 80 9.26 -12.89 35.79
N LEU A 81 8.31 -12.42 34.96
CA LEU A 81 8.48 -11.26 34.12
C LEU A 81 8.44 -9.96 34.95
N ASN A 82 9.43 -9.10 34.73
CA ASN A 82 9.42 -7.79 35.35
C ASN A 82 8.63 -6.80 34.49
N TYR A 83 8.00 -5.83 35.12
CA TYR A 83 7.23 -4.80 34.45
C TYR A 83 7.59 -3.41 34.97
N LYS A 84 7.43 -2.41 34.11
CA LYS A 84 7.52 -0.99 34.45
C LYS A 84 6.29 -0.28 33.86
N VAL A 85 5.51 0.37 34.71
CA VAL A 85 4.38 1.18 34.28
C VAL A 85 4.86 2.61 34.04
N LEU A 86 4.61 3.13 32.85
CA LEU A 86 4.91 4.52 32.48
C LEU A 86 3.62 5.28 32.25
N ASN A 87 3.49 6.44 32.87
CA ASN A 87 2.35 7.36 32.70
C ASN A 87 0.99 6.69 32.85
N ASN A 88 0.86 5.72 33.76
CA ASN A 88 -0.34 4.90 34.02
C ASN A 88 -0.98 4.30 32.76
N ARG A 89 -0.25 4.23 31.64
CA ARG A 89 -0.79 3.78 30.36
C ARG A 89 0.07 2.77 29.63
N TYR A 90 1.38 2.81 29.80
CA TYR A 90 2.29 1.88 29.13
C TYR A 90 2.88 0.92 30.13
N VAL A 91 2.76 -0.37 29.84
CA VAL A 91 3.35 -1.45 30.64
C VAL A 91 4.44 -2.09 29.83
N ILE A 92 5.69 -1.93 30.26
CA ILE A 92 6.84 -2.53 29.61
C ILE A 92 7.17 -3.81 30.32
N ILE A 93 7.28 -4.92 29.57
CA ILE A 93 7.67 -6.22 30.09
C ILE A 93 9.10 -6.50 29.67
N ASN A 94 9.93 -6.94 30.63
CA ASN A 94 11.33 -7.30 30.39
C ASN A 94 11.72 -8.49 31.29
N GLN A 95 12.48 -9.45 30.77
CA GLN A 95 13.05 -10.56 31.56
C GLN A 95 14.26 -10.13 32.41
N ASN A 96 14.98 -9.08 32.04
CA ASN A 96 16.18 -8.61 32.72
C ASN A 96 15.96 -7.26 33.38
N SER A 97 16.28 -7.17 34.67
CA SER A 97 16.06 -6.00 35.54
C SER A 97 16.90 -4.75 35.24
N GLU A 98 17.82 -4.74 34.27
CA GLU A 98 18.77 -3.62 34.04
C GLU A 98 19.13 -3.32 32.59
N LYS A 99 18.28 -3.60 31.60
CA LYS A 99 18.54 -3.09 30.27
C LYS A 99 17.56 -1.94 29.97
N ASP A 100 18.09 -0.70 29.96
CA ASP A 100 17.41 0.45 29.40
C ASP A 100 16.87 0.09 28.01
N VAL A 101 15.57 -0.09 27.91
CA VAL A 101 14.88 -0.16 26.62
C VAL A 101 14.91 1.24 26.04
N ASP A 102 15.42 1.39 24.82
CA ASP A 102 15.39 2.67 24.11
C ASP A 102 13.93 3.04 23.80
N PHE A 103 13.34 3.87 24.66
CA PHE A 103 11.95 4.30 24.57
C PHE A 103 11.69 5.29 23.43
N ASN A 104 12.76 5.77 22.78
CA ASN A 104 12.67 6.83 21.78
C ASN A 104 12.45 6.29 20.36
N ALA A 105 12.58 4.97 20.15
CA ALA A 105 12.50 4.34 18.84
C ALA A 105 11.13 3.77 18.49
N LEU A 106 10.16 3.77 19.42
CA LEU A 106 8.83 3.19 19.15
C LEU A 106 7.86 4.26 18.63
N ASP A 107 7.35 4.06 17.44
CA ASP A 107 6.22 4.83 16.93
C ASP A 107 5.06 4.77 17.93
N LYS A 108 4.54 5.94 18.31
CA LYS A 108 3.48 6.05 19.32
C LYS A 108 2.15 5.58 18.76
N VAL A 109 1.79 4.37 19.09
CA VAL A 109 0.58 3.72 18.60
C VAL A 109 -0.67 4.30 19.26
N VAL A 110 -1.62 4.75 18.45
CA VAL A 110 -2.92 5.29 18.90
C VAL A 110 -3.99 4.21 18.87
N ILE A 111 -4.01 3.39 17.83
CA ILE A 111 -4.90 2.23 17.71
C ILE A 111 -4.06 1.01 17.37
N ARG A 112 -3.89 0.08 18.32
CA ARG A 112 -3.05 -1.12 18.17
C ARG A 112 -3.60 -2.16 17.21
N SER A 113 -4.87 -2.17 16.98
CA SER A 113 -5.53 -3.15 16.12
C SER A 113 -6.55 -2.37 15.30
N TYR A 114 -6.12 -1.81 14.17
CA TYR A 114 -6.99 -0.95 13.36
C TYR A 114 -8.06 -1.80 12.66
N LEU A 115 -7.75 -2.56 11.63
CA LEU A 115 -8.66 -3.57 11.06
C LEU A 115 -8.52 -4.88 11.82
N THR A 116 -7.29 -5.36 11.97
CA THR A 116 -6.91 -6.60 12.63
C THR A 116 -5.75 -6.38 13.60
N LYS A 117 -5.28 -7.42 14.29
CA LYS A 117 -4.12 -7.35 15.21
C LYS A 117 -2.83 -6.86 14.52
N GLY A 118 -2.66 -7.15 13.23
CA GLY A 118 -1.47 -6.78 12.46
C GLY A 118 -1.45 -5.35 11.93
N ILE A 119 -2.53 -4.57 12.07
CA ILE A 119 -2.57 -3.17 11.61
C ILE A 119 -2.69 -2.24 12.79
N LYS A 120 -1.72 -1.33 12.93
CA LYS A 120 -1.68 -0.30 13.97
C LYS A 120 -1.81 1.07 13.32
N LYS A 121 -2.46 2.01 13.98
CA LYS A 121 -2.42 3.43 13.62
C LYS A 121 -1.57 4.18 14.63
N ASN A 122 -0.62 4.93 14.13
CA ASN A 122 0.34 5.71 14.93
C ASN A 122 -0.14 7.15 15.15
N SER A 123 0.50 7.86 16.09
CA SER A 123 0.21 9.28 16.36
C SER A 123 0.65 10.20 15.22
N ASP A 124 1.58 9.76 14.37
CA ASP A 124 1.95 10.45 13.13
C ASP A 124 0.93 10.25 11.99
N GLY A 125 -0.23 9.64 12.27
CA GLY A 125 -1.26 9.35 11.28
C GLY A 125 -0.96 8.18 10.36
N SER A 126 0.25 7.62 10.37
CA SER A 126 0.64 6.47 9.56
C SER A 126 0.02 5.16 10.08
N TYR A 127 0.03 4.16 9.23
CA TYR A 127 -0.38 2.80 9.58
C TYR A 127 0.83 1.88 9.49
N ASN A 128 1.08 1.12 10.56
CA ASN A 128 2.04 0.03 10.55
C ASN A 128 1.30 -1.28 10.33
N ILE A 129 1.65 -2.01 9.27
CA ILE A 129 1.05 -3.27 8.88
C ILE A 129 2.11 -4.35 8.99
N GLN A 130 1.84 -5.39 9.77
CA GLN A 130 2.69 -6.57 9.92
C GLN A 130 1.99 -7.77 9.28
N PRO A 131 2.35 -8.18 8.05
CA PRO A 131 1.61 -9.20 7.30
C PRO A 131 1.49 -10.52 8.05
N VAL A 132 2.54 -10.99 8.68
CA VAL A 132 2.55 -12.25 9.48
C VAL A 132 1.54 -12.21 10.65
N LYS A 133 1.22 -11.02 11.18
CA LYS A 133 0.28 -10.81 12.31
C LYS A 133 -1.12 -10.40 11.85
N LEU A 134 -1.35 -10.24 10.56
CA LEU A 134 -2.62 -9.69 10.04
C LEU A 134 -3.83 -10.54 10.39
N GLY A 135 -3.67 -11.85 10.55
CA GLY A 135 -4.81 -12.75 10.60
C GLY A 135 -5.52 -12.82 9.23
N ILE A 136 -6.73 -13.34 9.22
CA ILE A 136 -7.49 -13.52 7.98
C ILE A 136 -8.20 -12.24 7.57
N LEU A 137 -8.13 -11.92 6.28
CA LEU A 137 -8.88 -10.84 5.64
C LEU A 137 -9.86 -11.43 4.61
N PRO A 138 -11.04 -10.82 4.39
CA PRO A 138 -12.02 -11.34 3.44
C PRO A 138 -11.46 -11.44 2.02
N GLY A 139 -11.71 -12.55 1.34
CA GLY A 139 -11.26 -12.81 -0.02
C GLY A 139 -9.79 -13.22 -0.17
N LEU A 140 -9.04 -13.37 0.96
CA LEU A 140 -7.63 -13.72 0.98
C LEU A 140 -7.39 -14.97 1.81
N THR A 141 -6.59 -15.92 1.32
CA THR A 141 -6.10 -17.06 2.09
C THR A 141 -4.79 -16.73 2.81
N GLU A 142 -4.03 -15.81 2.25
CA GLU A 142 -2.77 -15.29 2.78
C GLU A 142 -2.82 -13.77 2.85
N PRO A 143 -2.06 -13.13 3.73
CA PRO A 143 -1.91 -11.69 3.71
C PRO A 143 -1.35 -11.25 2.34
N ASP A 144 -1.95 -10.25 1.73
CA ASP A 144 -1.34 -9.51 0.62
C ASP A 144 -0.99 -8.11 1.10
N VAL A 145 0.22 -7.67 0.77
CA VAL A 145 0.78 -6.39 1.23
C VAL A 145 -0.09 -5.23 0.77
N LEU A 146 -0.35 -5.14 -0.53
CA LEU A 146 -1.02 -4.00 -1.13
C LEU A 146 -2.54 -4.09 -1.03
N GLU A 147 -3.10 -5.29 -1.12
CA GLU A 147 -4.54 -5.49 -0.90
C GLU A 147 -4.96 -5.20 0.54
N SER A 148 -4.07 -5.43 1.52
CA SER A 148 -4.33 -5.08 2.92
C SER A 148 -4.48 -3.56 3.11
N ILE A 149 -3.72 -2.76 2.36
CA ILE A 149 -3.81 -1.30 2.36
C ILE A 149 -5.15 -0.83 1.79
N GLN A 150 -5.69 -1.52 0.78
CA GLN A 150 -6.97 -1.17 0.15
C GLN A 150 -8.21 -1.35 1.04
N LEU A 151 -8.06 -1.94 2.21
CA LEU A 151 -9.13 -2.03 3.21
C LEU A 151 -9.17 -0.79 4.13
N LEU A 152 -8.15 0.06 4.08
CA LEU A 152 -8.06 1.28 4.88
C LEU A 152 -8.94 2.40 4.28
N PRO A 153 -9.52 3.27 5.12
CA PRO A 153 -10.30 4.41 4.64
C PRO A 153 -9.47 5.32 3.73
N GLY A 154 -10.09 5.84 2.67
CA GLY A 154 -9.43 6.72 1.70
C GLY A 154 -8.55 6.02 0.67
N VAL A 155 -8.54 4.67 0.66
CA VAL A 155 -7.83 3.87 -0.34
C VAL A 155 -8.84 3.11 -1.19
N LEU A 156 -8.81 3.31 -2.50
CA LEU A 156 -9.78 2.75 -3.44
C LEU A 156 -9.06 2.06 -4.60
N SER A 157 -9.51 0.88 -4.97
CA SER A 157 -9.08 0.17 -6.18
C SER A 157 -10.29 -0.09 -7.09
N PRO A 158 -10.68 0.91 -7.89
CA PRO A 158 -11.89 0.80 -8.71
C PRO A 158 -11.78 -0.21 -9.84
N ASN A 159 -10.57 -0.62 -10.19
CA ASN A 159 -10.30 -1.61 -11.24
C ASN A 159 -10.01 -3.01 -10.66
N GLU A 160 -10.14 -3.19 -9.34
CA GLU A 160 -9.82 -4.44 -8.63
C GLU A 160 -8.40 -4.96 -8.87
N THR A 161 -7.42 -4.08 -8.99
CA THR A 161 -6.01 -4.46 -9.06
C THR A 161 -5.36 -4.37 -7.68
N ALA A 162 -4.37 -5.19 -7.40
CA ALA A 162 -3.62 -5.13 -6.15
C ALA A 162 -2.79 -3.84 -6.06
N THR A 163 -2.26 -3.34 -7.17
CA THR A 163 -1.26 -2.26 -7.19
C THR A 163 -1.79 -0.90 -7.63
N SER A 164 -2.74 -0.86 -8.57
CA SER A 164 -3.26 0.40 -9.11
C SER A 164 -4.42 0.92 -8.25
N PHE A 165 -4.11 1.40 -7.04
CA PHE A 165 -5.10 1.98 -6.15
C PHE A 165 -4.90 3.49 -5.99
N PHE A 166 -5.99 4.18 -5.72
CA PHE A 166 -6.07 5.61 -5.52
C PHE A 166 -6.11 5.93 -4.03
N VAL A 167 -5.33 6.92 -3.61
CA VAL A 167 -5.30 7.40 -2.23
C VAL A 167 -5.79 8.83 -2.17
N ARG A 168 -6.95 9.05 -1.53
CA ARG A 168 -7.56 10.38 -1.38
C ARG A 168 -7.65 11.11 -2.72
N GLY A 169 -8.20 10.45 -3.72
CA GLY A 169 -8.39 10.99 -5.07
C GLY A 169 -7.12 11.19 -5.90
N GLY A 170 -5.97 10.78 -5.38
CA GLY A 170 -4.71 10.79 -6.15
C GLY A 170 -4.56 9.54 -6.99
N ALA A 171 -3.87 9.64 -8.12
CA ALA A 171 -3.63 8.55 -9.07
C ALA A 171 -2.63 7.50 -8.52
N SER A 172 -2.56 6.34 -9.18
CA SER A 172 -1.70 5.22 -8.75
C SER A 172 -0.21 5.56 -8.76
N ASP A 173 0.26 6.30 -9.75
CA ASP A 173 1.63 6.78 -9.89
C ASP A 173 2.05 7.80 -8.83
N GLN A 174 1.09 8.36 -8.09
CA GLN A 174 1.31 9.27 -6.98
C GLN A 174 1.56 8.55 -5.65
N ASN A 175 1.62 7.23 -5.64
CA ASN A 175 2.00 6.40 -4.50
C ASN A 175 3.45 5.94 -4.67
N ARG A 176 4.27 6.10 -3.62
CA ARG A 176 5.65 5.63 -3.62
C ARG A 176 5.73 4.27 -2.95
N LEU A 177 6.19 3.27 -3.68
CA LEU A 177 6.48 1.95 -3.16
C LEU A 177 7.99 1.83 -2.94
N ILE A 178 8.38 1.52 -1.70
CA ILE A 178 9.78 1.38 -1.28
C ILE A 178 9.95 0.01 -0.64
N TRP A 179 11.00 -0.72 -1.01
CA TRP A 179 11.41 -1.98 -0.39
C TRP A 179 12.84 -1.87 0.15
N ASP A 180 13.01 -1.93 1.48
CA ASP A 180 14.32 -1.78 2.14
C ASP A 180 15.13 -0.55 1.63
N GLY A 181 14.44 0.57 1.35
CA GLY A 181 15.01 1.79 0.81
C GLY A 181 15.04 1.87 -0.72
N ILE A 182 14.81 0.79 -1.44
CA ILE A 182 14.81 0.70 -2.91
C ILE A 182 13.45 1.17 -3.43
N THR A 183 13.39 2.10 -4.38
CA THR A 183 12.14 2.48 -5.06
C THR A 183 11.74 1.41 -6.06
N ILE A 184 10.49 0.94 -6.01
CA ILE A 184 9.92 -0.06 -6.91
C ILE A 184 8.97 0.64 -7.90
N TYR A 185 9.23 0.42 -9.19
CA TYR A 185 8.43 0.95 -10.30
C TYR A 185 7.50 -0.07 -10.92
N HIS A 186 7.76 -1.35 -10.64
CA HIS A 186 6.96 -2.45 -11.15
C HIS A 186 5.53 -2.42 -10.60
N LYS A 187 4.54 -2.48 -11.51
CA LYS A 187 3.11 -2.35 -11.19
C LYS A 187 2.46 -3.59 -10.59
N GLY A 188 3.20 -4.67 -10.39
CA GLY A 188 2.68 -5.95 -9.96
C GLY A 188 2.58 -6.99 -11.08
N HIS A 189 2.32 -8.22 -10.68
CA HIS A 189 2.20 -9.32 -11.62
C HIS A 189 0.81 -9.32 -12.27
N LEU A 190 0.72 -9.90 -13.47
CA LEU A 190 -0.51 -9.99 -14.26
C LEU A 190 -1.21 -8.62 -14.36
N PHE A 191 -0.52 -7.63 -14.92
CA PHE A 191 -1.03 -6.26 -15.11
C PHE A 191 -1.57 -5.63 -13.82
N GLY A 192 -0.88 -5.89 -12.70
CA GLY A 192 -1.23 -5.34 -11.38
C GLY A 192 -2.28 -6.12 -10.61
N MET A 193 -2.75 -7.25 -11.10
CA MET A 193 -3.72 -8.09 -10.38
C MET A 193 -3.15 -8.75 -9.13
N ILE A 194 -1.84 -9.01 -9.11
CA ILE A 194 -1.13 -9.70 -8.04
C ILE A 194 -0.03 -8.76 -7.52
N SER A 195 0.09 -8.64 -6.19
CA SER A 195 1.14 -7.85 -5.56
C SER A 195 2.54 -8.35 -5.93
N PRO A 196 3.49 -7.46 -6.28
CA PRO A 196 4.85 -7.83 -6.62
C PRO A 196 5.70 -8.18 -5.39
N LEU A 197 5.16 -8.04 -4.19
CA LEU A 197 5.85 -8.23 -2.93
C LEU A 197 5.39 -9.51 -2.24
N ASN A 198 6.33 -10.37 -1.87
CA ASN A 198 6.04 -11.56 -1.10
C ASN A 198 5.72 -11.19 0.36
N PRO A 199 4.49 -11.42 0.86
CA PRO A 199 4.08 -11.03 2.21
C PRO A 199 4.81 -11.80 3.31
N ASN A 200 5.34 -12.98 3.02
CA ASN A 200 5.98 -13.84 4.01
C ASN A 200 7.39 -13.37 4.38
N VAL A 201 8.04 -12.63 3.49
CA VAL A 201 9.34 -11.96 3.72
C VAL A 201 9.17 -10.60 4.38
N THR A 202 8.00 -9.97 4.16
CA THR A 202 7.70 -8.64 4.65
C THR A 202 7.53 -8.66 6.18
N SER A 203 8.37 -7.91 6.89
CA SER A 203 8.26 -7.71 8.34
C SER A 203 7.23 -6.66 8.69
N GLU A 204 7.37 -5.50 8.06
CA GLU A 204 6.55 -4.33 8.35
C GLU A 204 6.35 -3.46 7.11
N ILE A 205 5.17 -2.86 7.04
CA ILE A 205 4.83 -1.86 6.03
C ILE A 205 4.42 -0.60 6.78
N LYS A 206 5.09 0.51 6.53
CA LYS A 206 4.65 1.82 6.97
C LYS A 206 3.87 2.49 5.83
N PHE A 207 2.55 2.53 5.96
CA PHE A 207 1.68 3.21 5.00
C PHE A 207 1.33 4.61 5.49
N ILE A 208 1.63 5.62 4.68
CA ILE A 208 1.47 7.04 5.02
C ILE A 208 0.64 7.71 3.94
N ASN A 209 -0.60 8.10 4.26
CA ASN A 209 -1.51 8.80 3.34
C ASN A 209 -1.70 10.29 3.67
N LYS A 210 -1.04 10.77 4.72
CA LYS A 210 -1.03 12.17 5.16
C LYS A 210 0.10 12.40 6.17
N GLY A 211 0.60 13.63 6.28
CA GLY A 211 1.59 14.00 7.29
C GLY A 211 2.91 13.22 7.18
N ALA A 212 3.35 12.96 5.95
CA ALA A 212 4.59 12.22 5.76
C ALA A 212 5.79 12.95 6.35
N HIS A 213 6.69 12.22 7.03
CA HIS A 213 7.96 12.78 7.53
C HIS A 213 8.75 13.45 6.40
N ALA A 214 9.49 14.53 6.69
CA ALA A 214 10.19 15.34 5.68
C ALA A 214 11.24 14.57 4.87
N ARG A 215 11.72 13.41 5.35
CA ARG A 215 12.61 12.50 4.59
C ARG A 215 11.97 11.92 3.32
N TYR A 216 10.64 11.79 3.30
CA TYR A 216 9.93 11.25 2.14
C TYR A 216 9.58 12.38 1.17
N GLY A 217 10.08 12.30 -0.05
CA GLY A 217 9.75 13.17 -1.17
C GLY A 217 9.22 12.38 -2.36
N GLU A 218 9.09 13.06 -3.50
CA GLU A 218 8.91 12.49 -4.85
C GLU A 218 7.56 11.85 -5.18
N ARG A 219 6.57 11.86 -4.28
CA ARG A 219 5.20 11.38 -4.58
C ARG A 219 4.16 12.19 -3.80
N LEU A 220 2.98 12.35 -4.41
CA LEU A 220 1.97 13.30 -3.96
C LEU A 220 0.94 12.72 -3.01
N SER A 221 0.61 11.41 -3.13
CA SER A 221 -0.53 10.83 -2.44
C SER A 221 -0.15 9.98 -1.24
N SER A 222 0.66 8.95 -1.42
CA SER A 222 1.07 8.10 -0.30
C SER A 222 2.51 7.61 -0.40
N VAL A 223 3.00 7.11 0.73
CA VAL A 223 4.25 6.35 0.82
C VAL A 223 3.93 4.99 1.41
N ILE A 224 4.44 3.95 0.78
CA ILE A 224 4.36 2.55 1.19
C ILE A 224 5.79 2.09 1.40
N ASP A 225 6.29 2.23 2.62
CA ASP A 225 7.66 1.89 2.99
C ASP A 225 7.66 0.48 3.59
N VAL A 226 8.19 -0.47 2.83
CA VAL A 226 8.18 -1.90 3.16
C VAL A 226 9.56 -2.30 3.63
N SER A 227 9.63 -2.88 4.81
CA SER A 227 10.83 -3.47 5.36
C SER A 227 10.72 -4.99 5.38
N SER A 228 11.69 -5.68 4.83
CA SER A 228 11.85 -7.10 5.03
C SER A 228 12.36 -7.40 6.44
N ARG A 229 12.40 -8.68 6.85
CA ARG A 229 12.80 -9.05 8.22
C ARG A 229 14.21 -8.51 8.54
N THR A 230 14.36 -7.85 9.67
CA THR A 230 15.64 -7.28 10.17
C THR A 230 16.16 -7.98 11.41
N ASP A 231 15.33 -8.81 12.04
CA ASP A 231 15.72 -9.57 13.22
C ASP A 231 16.69 -10.69 12.82
N ILE A 232 17.75 -10.87 13.61
CA ILE A 232 18.73 -11.94 13.42
C ILE A 232 18.25 -13.14 14.21
N SER A 233 17.75 -14.15 13.50
CA SER A 233 17.35 -15.42 14.09
C SER A 233 18.56 -16.18 14.63
N ASN A 234 18.38 -16.93 15.73
CA ASN A 234 19.39 -17.84 16.28
C ASN A 234 19.24 -19.28 15.78
N GLU A 235 18.18 -19.56 15.07
CA GLU A 235 17.87 -20.88 14.50
C GLU A 235 17.52 -20.72 13.02
N THR A 236 17.87 -21.71 12.23
CA THR A 236 17.42 -21.78 10.84
C THR A 236 15.92 -21.98 10.80
N THR A 237 15.23 -21.15 10.04
CA THR A 237 13.79 -21.28 9.77
C THR A 237 13.56 -21.37 8.28
N ALA A 238 12.56 -22.15 7.88
CA ALA A 238 12.16 -22.25 6.48
C ALA A 238 10.64 -22.33 6.37
N GLU A 239 10.14 -21.82 5.27
CA GLU A 239 8.72 -21.80 4.92
C GLU A 239 8.57 -22.22 3.46
N LEU A 240 7.56 -23.07 3.20
CA LEU A 240 7.14 -23.43 1.85
C LEU A 240 5.64 -23.18 1.73
N GLY A 241 5.23 -22.48 0.70
CA GLY A 241 3.85 -22.15 0.43
C GLY A 241 3.43 -22.49 -0.98
N PHE A 242 2.14 -22.79 -1.13
CA PHE A 242 1.50 -23.06 -2.39
C PHE A 242 0.07 -22.55 -2.31
N ASN A 243 -0.37 -21.81 -3.33
CA ASN A 243 -1.74 -21.33 -3.45
C ASN A 243 -2.21 -21.42 -4.91
N GLY A 244 -3.44 -21.04 -5.22
CA GLY A 244 -4.01 -21.12 -6.57
C GLY A 244 -3.33 -20.22 -7.62
N ILE A 245 -2.23 -19.54 -7.31
CA ILE A 245 -1.56 -18.59 -8.20
C ILE A 245 -0.06 -18.91 -8.33
N SER A 246 0.59 -19.24 -7.20
CA SER A 246 2.06 -19.35 -7.12
C SER A 246 2.50 -20.32 -6.03
N ALA A 247 3.75 -20.74 -6.13
CA ALA A 247 4.50 -21.39 -5.08
C ALA A 247 5.62 -20.47 -4.58
N ASP A 248 5.92 -20.52 -3.28
CA ASP A 248 6.98 -19.73 -2.68
C ASP A 248 7.78 -20.51 -1.64
N ALA A 249 9.03 -20.12 -1.48
CA ALA A 249 9.95 -20.63 -0.46
C ALA A 249 10.64 -19.45 0.23
N LEU A 250 10.83 -19.59 1.53
CA LEU A 250 11.60 -18.66 2.37
C LEU A 250 12.57 -19.44 3.23
N LEU A 251 13.77 -18.90 3.36
CA LEU A 251 14.85 -19.45 4.18
C LEU A 251 15.51 -18.33 4.98
N ASP A 252 15.69 -18.52 6.29
CA ASP A 252 16.44 -17.62 7.17
C ASP A 252 17.50 -18.44 7.91
N ILE A 253 18.77 -18.13 7.65
CA ILE A 253 19.93 -18.88 8.15
C ILE A 253 20.81 -17.96 9.01
N PRO A 254 20.98 -18.23 10.31
CA PRO A 254 21.98 -17.56 11.12
C PRO A 254 23.38 -18.06 10.74
N ILE A 255 24.22 -17.17 10.18
CA ILE A 255 25.64 -17.45 9.90
C ILE A 255 26.45 -17.31 11.19
N ILE A 256 26.19 -16.23 11.93
CA ILE A 256 26.78 -15.97 13.25
C ILE A 256 25.62 -15.62 14.19
N LYS A 257 25.41 -16.45 15.21
CA LYS A 257 24.32 -16.24 16.18
C LYS A 257 24.35 -14.81 16.75
N ASP A 258 23.17 -14.18 16.82
CA ASP A 258 22.93 -12.80 17.30
C ASP A 258 23.66 -11.70 16.51
N LYS A 259 24.41 -12.03 15.43
CA LYS A 259 25.22 -11.05 14.70
C LYS A 259 25.00 -11.00 13.21
N LEU A 260 24.82 -12.15 12.55
CA LEU A 260 24.79 -12.20 11.09
C LEU A 260 23.80 -13.29 10.64
N ASN A 261 22.82 -12.94 9.84
CA ASN A 261 21.96 -13.89 9.14
C ASN A 261 21.81 -13.51 7.66
N ILE A 262 21.48 -14.51 6.87
CA ILE A 262 21.04 -14.36 5.48
C ILE A 262 19.60 -14.85 5.38
N GLN A 263 18.79 -14.07 4.71
CA GLN A 263 17.42 -14.41 4.33
C GLN A 263 17.33 -14.48 2.82
N ALA A 264 16.68 -15.51 2.31
CA ALA A 264 16.41 -15.66 0.89
C ALA A 264 14.98 -16.11 0.69
N SER A 265 14.32 -15.55 -0.32
CA SER A 265 13.00 -16.03 -0.74
C SER A 265 12.89 -16.04 -2.25
N TYR A 266 12.06 -16.94 -2.75
CA TYR A 266 11.71 -17.06 -4.14
C TYR A 266 10.23 -17.40 -4.25
N ARG A 267 9.52 -16.71 -5.15
CA ARG A 267 8.13 -17.00 -5.51
C ARG A 267 8.02 -17.04 -7.03
N ARG A 268 7.23 -17.99 -7.55
CA ARG A 268 6.98 -18.15 -8.98
C ARG A 268 5.55 -18.61 -9.22
N SER A 269 4.92 -18.13 -10.30
CA SER A 269 3.74 -18.79 -10.88
C SER A 269 4.13 -20.15 -11.45
N TYR A 270 3.17 -21.05 -11.58
CA TYR A 270 3.39 -22.41 -12.12
C TYR A 270 2.40 -22.76 -13.25
N MET A 271 1.89 -21.73 -13.92
CA MET A 271 0.88 -21.88 -14.98
C MET A 271 1.41 -22.61 -16.22
N ASP A 272 2.72 -22.62 -16.41
CA ASP A 272 3.43 -23.45 -17.39
C ASP A 272 3.40 -24.96 -17.06
N VAL A 273 2.99 -25.35 -15.85
CA VAL A 273 2.92 -26.75 -15.41
C VAL A 273 1.47 -27.23 -15.35
N PHE A 274 0.59 -26.44 -14.75
CA PHE A 274 -0.85 -26.69 -14.72
C PHE A 274 -1.64 -25.42 -14.41
N GLU A 275 -2.78 -25.29 -15.04
CA GLU A 275 -3.69 -24.17 -14.85
C GLU A 275 -4.58 -24.36 -13.62
N THR A 276 -4.92 -23.26 -12.96
CA THR A 276 -5.85 -23.25 -11.84
C THR A 276 -7.06 -22.36 -12.12
N VAL A 277 -8.19 -22.72 -11.52
CA VAL A 277 -9.41 -21.88 -11.62
C VAL A 277 -9.14 -20.45 -11.11
N THR A 278 -8.34 -20.29 -10.06
CA THR A 278 -7.99 -18.97 -9.51
C THR A 278 -7.26 -18.12 -10.53
N PHE A 279 -6.22 -18.68 -11.15
CA PHE A 279 -5.40 -17.95 -12.13
C PHE A 279 -6.22 -17.64 -13.40
N ASN A 280 -6.97 -18.62 -13.91
CA ASN A 280 -7.77 -18.43 -15.12
C ASN A 280 -8.79 -17.29 -14.93
N GLN A 281 -9.45 -17.18 -13.76
CA GLN A 281 -10.33 -16.04 -13.47
C GLN A 281 -9.61 -14.69 -13.44
N LEU A 282 -8.35 -14.65 -12.98
CA LEU A 282 -7.52 -13.42 -13.00
C LEU A 282 -7.10 -13.10 -14.44
N ALA A 283 -6.69 -14.09 -15.21
CA ALA A 283 -6.30 -13.97 -16.61
C ALA A 283 -7.46 -13.53 -17.48
N ASP A 284 -8.63 -14.19 -17.36
CA ASP A 284 -9.85 -13.83 -18.09
C ASP A 284 -10.20 -12.36 -17.88
N LYS A 285 -10.14 -11.85 -16.63
CA LYS A 285 -10.38 -10.44 -16.36
C LYS A 285 -9.45 -9.52 -17.11
N VAL A 286 -8.16 -9.87 -17.20
CA VAL A 286 -7.16 -9.07 -17.92
C VAL A 286 -7.38 -9.12 -19.41
N PHE A 287 -7.59 -10.32 -19.95
CA PHE A 287 -7.71 -10.55 -21.39
C PHE A 287 -9.11 -10.29 -21.96
N GLU A 288 -10.19 -10.35 -21.14
CA GLU A 288 -11.56 -9.95 -21.57
C GLU A 288 -11.65 -8.52 -22.10
N SER A 289 -10.72 -7.67 -21.72
CA SER A 289 -10.66 -6.30 -22.20
C SER A 289 -10.04 -6.15 -23.59
N THR A 290 -9.52 -7.23 -24.14
CA THR A 290 -9.01 -7.25 -25.52
C THR A 290 -10.15 -7.53 -26.48
N LYS A 291 -10.09 -7.05 -27.71
CA LYS A 291 -11.09 -7.27 -28.77
C LYS A 291 -11.28 -8.74 -29.16
N ILE A 292 -10.56 -9.65 -28.52
CA ILE A 292 -10.31 -11.02 -28.93
C ILE A 292 -11.20 -12.03 -28.21
N LYS A 293 -12.29 -11.57 -27.60
CA LYS A 293 -13.16 -12.39 -26.72
C LYS A 293 -13.81 -13.61 -27.39
N ASP A 294 -13.95 -13.63 -28.70
CA ASP A 294 -14.72 -14.64 -29.43
C ASP A 294 -13.84 -15.61 -30.24
N ILE A 295 -12.54 -15.69 -29.98
CA ILE A 295 -11.61 -16.48 -30.78
C ILE A 295 -11.15 -17.72 -30.02
N GLU A 296 -11.59 -18.87 -30.50
CA GLU A 296 -11.19 -20.21 -30.07
C GLU A 296 -9.77 -20.50 -30.56
N ASN A 297 -8.75 -20.68 -29.83
CA ASN A 297 -7.37 -21.08 -30.12
C ASN A 297 -6.33 -19.98 -29.97
N GLY A 298 -6.07 -19.55 -28.73
CA GLY A 298 -4.93 -18.71 -28.41
C GLY A 298 -3.97 -19.39 -27.44
N ASN A 299 -2.70 -19.07 -27.50
CA ASN A 299 -1.73 -19.35 -26.45
C ASN A 299 -1.74 -18.21 -25.45
N ASN A 300 -1.76 -18.53 -24.15
CA ASN A 300 -1.82 -17.53 -23.08
C ASN A 300 -0.84 -17.91 -21.97
N ASP A 301 0.45 -17.77 -22.28
CA ASP A 301 1.54 -18.06 -21.35
C ASP A 301 1.90 -16.81 -20.57
N PHE A 302 1.48 -16.72 -19.31
CA PHE A 302 1.89 -15.70 -18.38
C PHE A 302 2.67 -16.31 -17.23
N LEU A 303 3.93 -15.89 -17.10
CA LEU A 303 4.83 -16.29 -16.02
C LEU A 303 5.27 -15.08 -15.22
N PHE A 304 5.37 -15.26 -13.91
CA PHE A 304 6.03 -14.29 -13.07
C PHE A 304 6.92 -14.95 -12.02
N SER A 305 7.93 -14.24 -11.63
CA SER A 305 8.76 -14.59 -10.49
C SER A 305 9.19 -13.35 -9.71
N ASP A 306 9.40 -13.54 -8.43
CA ASP A 306 10.10 -12.59 -7.58
C ASP A 306 11.06 -13.31 -6.65
N TYR A 307 12.22 -12.69 -6.41
CA TYR A 307 13.13 -13.15 -5.38
C TYR A 307 13.67 -11.97 -4.58
N ASN A 308 14.02 -12.24 -3.35
CA ASN A 308 14.81 -11.32 -2.56
C ASN A 308 15.82 -12.05 -1.69
N VAL A 309 16.93 -11.38 -1.47
CA VAL A 309 18.01 -11.83 -0.59
C VAL A 309 18.41 -10.66 0.28
N LYS A 310 18.51 -10.89 1.57
CA LYS A 310 18.96 -9.89 2.55
C LYS A 310 19.97 -10.45 3.50
N LEU A 311 21.04 -9.72 3.69
CA LEU A 311 22.06 -9.95 4.71
C LEU A 311 21.86 -8.91 5.82
N ASN A 312 21.65 -9.34 7.06
CA ASN A 312 21.60 -8.47 8.22
C ASN A 312 22.83 -8.72 9.08
N TYR A 313 23.57 -7.64 9.41
CA TYR A 313 24.79 -7.71 10.20
C TYR A 313 24.75 -6.73 11.37
N LYS A 314 24.93 -7.25 12.58
CA LYS A 314 24.97 -6.50 13.83
C LYS A 314 26.31 -6.76 14.53
N PRO A 315 27.41 -6.09 14.12
CA PRO A 315 28.73 -6.34 14.70
C PRO A 315 28.79 -6.08 16.20
N ASN A 316 28.01 -5.12 16.69
CA ASN A 316 27.89 -4.74 18.09
C ASN A 316 26.49 -4.13 18.37
N LYS A 317 26.24 -3.73 19.62
CA LYS A 317 24.94 -3.17 20.02
C LYS A 317 24.60 -1.83 19.38
N LYS A 318 25.60 -1.08 18.90
CA LYS A 318 25.42 0.28 18.33
C LYS A 318 25.24 0.27 16.83
N ASN A 319 25.76 -0.73 16.12
CA ASN A 319 25.80 -0.76 14.67
C ASN A 319 24.88 -1.86 14.12
N ARG A 320 24.10 -1.50 13.11
CA ARG A 320 23.24 -2.38 12.32
C ARG A 320 23.47 -2.07 10.85
N LEU A 321 23.78 -3.09 10.07
CA LEU A 321 24.00 -2.98 8.63
C LEU A 321 23.08 -4.00 7.92
N TYR A 322 22.66 -3.65 6.74
CA TYR A 322 22.04 -4.62 5.84
C TYR A 322 22.48 -4.40 4.41
N ALA A 323 22.46 -5.47 3.63
CA ALA A 323 22.49 -5.43 2.19
C ALA A 323 21.30 -6.24 1.68
N SER A 324 20.55 -5.70 0.73
CA SER A 324 19.35 -6.36 0.17
C SER A 324 19.34 -6.30 -1.34
N VAL A 325 18.80 -7.35 -1.96
CA VAL A 325 18.52 -7.45 -3.39
C VAL A 325 17.07 -7.89 -3.54
N ILE A 326 16.35 -7.25 -4.44
CA ILE A 326 15.02 -7.68 -4.89
C ILE A 326 14.99 -7.71 -6.40
N SER A 327 14.36 -8.72 -6.99
CA SER A 327 14.03 -8.74 -8.42
C SER A 327 12.62 -9.25 -8.62
N ILE A 328 11.91 -8.57 -9.51
CA ILE A 328 10.50 -8.82 -9.84
C ILE A 328 10.46 -8.92 -11.37
N GLU A 329 9.88 -9.99 -11.89
CA GLU A 329 9.85 -10.27 -13.33
C GLU A 329 8.47 -10.77 -13.77
N ASN A 330 8.00 -10.24 -14.92
CA ASN A 330 6.84 -10.75 -15.65
C ASN A 330 7.24 -11.07 -17.08
N GLN A 331 6.72 -12.16 -17.58
CA GLN A 331 6.80 -12.56 -18.99
C GLN A 331 5.42 -12.95 -19.48
N LEU A 332 4.97 -12.37 -20.59
CA LEU A 332 3.76 -12.73 -21.31
C LEU A 332 4.12 -13.12 -22.76
N ASP A 333 3.59 -14.23 -23.21
CA ASP A 333 3.50 -14.57 -24.63
C ASP A 333 2.05 -14.95 -24.92
N TYR A 334 1.33 -14.02 -25.52
CA TYR A 334 -0.10 -14.15 -25.82
C TYR A 334 -0.32 -14.10 -27.32
N SER A 335 -0.99 -15.09 -27.88
CA SER A 335 -1.29 -15.13 -29.31
C SER A 335 -2.71 -15.57 -29.56
N VAL A 336 -3.33 -14.95 -30.54
CA VAL A 336 -4.71 -15.24 -30.94
C VAL A 336 -4.80 -15.29 -32.45
N ASN A 337 -5.55 -16.28 -32.96
CA ASN A 337 -5.83 -16.44 -34.36
C ASN A 337 -7.32 -16.21 -34.64
N ASP A 338 -7.62 -15.22 -35.45
CA ASP A 338 -8.93 -14.96 -36.02
C ASP A 338 -9.04 -15.75 -37.34
N SER A 339 -9.66 -16.90 -37.28
CA SER A 339 -9.84 -17.79 -38.44
C SER A 339 -10.83 -17.23 -39.48
N GLU A 340 -11.75 -16.36 -39.08
CA GLU A 340 -12.74 -15.76 -40.00
C GLU A 340 -12.07 -14.71 -40.89
N ASN A 341 -11.16 -13.92 -40.32
CA ASN A 341 -10.44 -12.87 -41.04
C ASN A 341 -9.03 -13.25 -41.45
N ASN A 342 -8.60 -14.51 -41.18
CA ASN A 342 -7.25 -14.99 -41.42
C ASN A 342 -6.16 -14.06 -40.85
N THR A 343 -6.45 -13.53 -39.65
CA THR A 343 -5.58 -12.57 -38.94
C THR A 343 -5.06 -13.20 -37.66
N SER A 344 -3.81 -12.99 -37.35
CA SER A 344 -3.21 -13.38 -36.05
C SER A 344 -2.61 -12.17 -35.32
N TYR A 345 -2.79 -12.15 -34.02
CA TYR A 345 -2.27 -11.14 -33.11
C TYR A 345 -1.32 -11.82 -32.12
N THR A 346 -0.19 -11.18 -31.85
CA THR A 346 0.77 -11.67 -30.85
C THR A 346 1.22 -10.51 -29.98
N ASP A 347 1.04 -10.67 -28.67
CA ASP A 347 1.52 -9.75 -27.62
C ASP A 347 2.65 -10.42 -26.85
N ARG A 348 3.79 -9.77 -26.77
CA ARG A 348 4.91 -10.17 -25.91
C ARG A 348 5.26 -9.06 -24.96
N LEU A 349 5.21 -9.35 -23.68
CA LEU A 349 5.60 -8.41 -22.63
C LEU A 349 6.67 -9.02 -21.76
N MET A 350 7.75 -8.27 -21.54
CA MET A 350 8.73 -8.54 -20.51
C MET A 350 8.89 -7.31 -19.64
N THR A 351 8.63 -7.46 -18.33
CA THR A 351 8.82 -6.39 -17.36
C THR A 351 9.70 -6.88 -16.23
N THR A 352 10.76 -6.16 -15.93
CA THR A 352 11.67 -6.46 -14.82
C THR A 352 11.87 -5.25 -13.94
N ASN A 353 12.06 -5.47 -12.64
CA ASN A 353 12.54 -4.45 -11.71
C ASN A 353 13.53 -5.08 -10.73
N THR A 354 14.82 -4.84 -10.94
CA THR A 354 15.87 -5.33 -10.05
C THR A 354 16.42 -4.18 -9.22
N GLY A 355 16.51 -4.39 -7.91
CA GLY A 355 16.97 -3.36 -6.98
C GLY A 355 18.01 -3.87 -5.99
N TYR A 356 18.93 -2.98 -5.62
CA TYR A 356 19.99 -3.20 -4.65
C TYR A 356 19.90 -2.13 -3.56
N GLY A 357 19.96 -2.54 -2.30
CA GLY A 357 19.87 -1.65 -1.15
C GLY A 357 20.97 -1.91 -0.13
N LEU A 358 21.50 -0.84 0.43
CA LEU A 358 22.44 -0.87 1.53
C LEU A 358 21.93 0.05 2.64
N GLY A 359 22.06 -0.38 3.89
CA GLY A 359 21.74 0.46 5.03
C GLY A 359 22.70 0.28 6.16
N TRP A 360 22.98 1.39 6.81
CA TRP A 360 23.78 1.47 8.02
C TRP A 360 23.10 2.36 9.03
N SER A 361 22.82 1.82 10.21
CA SER A 361 22.30 2.57 11.35
C SER A 361 23.28 2.47 12.50
N ILE A 362 23.59 3.61 13.11
CA ILE A 362 24.51 3.71 14.24
C ILE A 362 23.93 4.57 15.35
N ASP A 363 24.03 4.06 16.58
CA ASP A 363 23.74 4.81 17.80
C ASP A 363 25.06 5.40 18.33
N TRP A 364 25.40 6.65 17.96
CA TRP A 364 26.59 7.34 18.42
C TRP A 364 26.60 7.51 19.94
N SER A 365 25.42 7.83 20.47
CA SER A 365 25.17 7.97 21.91
C SER A 365 23.71 7.66 22.23
N LYS A 366 23.29 7.70 23.49
CA LYS A 366 21.88 7.60 23.88
C LYS A 366 21.01 8.71 23.28
N LYS A 367 21.61 9.83 22.82
CA LYS A 367 20.89 11.00 22.28
C LYS A 367 21.02 11.14 20.77
N ILE A 368 22.00 10.54 20.14
CA ILE A 368 22.34 10.77 18.74
C ILE A 368 22.37 9.44 18.00
N ALA A 369 21.52 9.31 17.00
CA ALA A 369 21.47 8.19 16.08
C ALA A 369 21.60 8.69 14.64
N GLN A 370 22.24 7.90 13.79
CA GLN A 370 22.35 8.17 12.35
C GLN A 370 21.88 6.96 11.55
N THR A 371 21.20 7.22 10.46
CA THR A 371 20.84 6.20 9.47
C THR A 371 21.27 6.68 8.10
N THR A 372 22.05 5.86 7.41
CA THR A 372 22.47 6.09 6.02
C THR A 372 22.01 4.94 5.18
N THR A 373 21.35 5.25 4.05
CA THR A 373 20.87 4.27 3.09
C THR A 373 21.33 4.64 1.69
N ALA A 374 21.65 3.64 0.89
CA ALA A 374 21.92 3.81 -0.53
C ALA A 374 21.13 2.75 -1.31
N PHE A 375 20.67 3.10 -2.49
CA PHE A 375 19.92 2.18 -3.34
C PHE A 375 20.21 2.41 -4.83
N PHE A 376 19.95 1.37 -5.59
CA PHE A 376 19.87 1.38 -7.06
C PHE A 376 18.67 0.53 -7.47
N SER A 377 17.87 1.03 -8.41
CA SER A 377 16.71 0.35 -8.99
C SER A 377 16.79 0.44 -10.51
N ASP A 378 16.71 -0.71 -11.18
CA ASP A 378 16.68 -0.89 -12.64
C ASP A 378 15.32 -1.46 -13.02
N TYR A 379 14.49 -0.64 -13.66
CA TYR A 379 13.18 -1.04 -14.21
C TYR A 379 13.24 -1.05 -15.71
N LYS A 380 12.73 -2.11 -16.33
CA LYS A 380 12.62 -2.27 -17.78
C LYS A 380 11.27 -2.84 -18.15
N LEU A 381 10.66 -2.25 -19.15
CA LEU A 381 9.47 -2.75 -19.83
C LEU A 381 9.81 -2.84 -21.32
N ASN A 382 9.61 -4.05 -21.89
CA ASN A 382 9.65 -4.30 -23.33
C ASN A 382 8.32 -4.93 -23.72
N TYR A 383 7.59 -4.28 -24.58
CA TYR A 383 6.31 -4.76 -25.10
C TYR A 383 6.35 -4.74 -26.62
N ASN A 384 5.97 -5.85 -27.24
CA ASN A 384 5.93 -6.01 -28.69
C ASN A 384 4.54 -6.52 -29.08
N PHE A 385 3.94 -5.87 -30.06
CA PHE A 385 2.64 -6.21 -30.61
C PHE A 385 2.72 -6.43 -32.11
N ILE A 386 2.40 -7.64 -32.57
CA ILE A 386 2.51 -8.06 -33.96
C ILE A 386 1.15 -8.45 -34.50
N THR A 387 0.77 -7.91 -35.65
CA THR A 387 -0.39 -8.33 -36.43
C THR A 387 0.06 -8.98 -37.74
N LYS A 388 -0.52 -10.13 -38.06
CA LYS A 388 -0.34 -10.79 -39.37
C LYS A 388 -1.69 -11.00 -40.01
N GLU A 389 -1.81 -10.66 -41.27
CA GLU A 389 -2.96 -10.95 -42.14
C GLU A 389 -2.51 -11.88 -43.26
N ASN A 390 -3.24 -12.97 -43.49
CA ASN A 390 -2.86 -13.99 -44.49
C ASN A 390 -1.43 -14.52 -44.32
N ASN A 391 -0.94 -14.62 -43.09
CA ASN A 391 0.43 -14.97 -42.71
C ASN A 391 1.53 -13.91 -43.07
N GLU A 392 1.16 -12.78 -43.63
CA GLU A 392 2.07 -11.65 -43.83
C GLU A 392 1.98 -10.68 -42.66
N GLN A 393 3.13 -10.18 -42.18
CA GLN A 393 3.21 -9.21 -41.09
C GLN A 393 2.76 -7.83 -41.60
N THR A 394 1.61 -7.38 -41.08
CA THR A 394 1.01 -6.09 -41.46
C THR A 394 1.31 -4.99 -40.46
N SER A 395 1.62 -5.38 -39.21
CA SER A 395 1.98 -4.44 -38.16
C SER A 395 2.95 -5.07 -37.17
N ASP A 396 3.93 -4.29 -36.71
CA ASP A 396 4.86 -4.64 -35.64
C ASP A 396 5.21 -3.37 -34.87
N PHE A 397 4.72 -3.28 -33.63
CA PHE A 397 4.98 -2.16 -32.74
C PHE A 397 5.80 -2.64 -31.56
N GLU A 398 6.82 -1.88 -31.23
CA GLU A 398 7.62 -2.11 -30.05
C GLU A 398 7.56 -0.89 -29.13
N LYS A 399 7.34 -1.17 -27.84
CA LYS A 399 7.37 -0.19 -26.75
C LYS A 399 8.47 -0.57 -25.77
N ARG A 400 9.33 0.38 -25.47
CA ARG A 400 10.36 0.26 -24.43
C ARG A 400 10.20 1.37 -23.41
N ASN A 401 10.38 1.04 -22.13
CA ASN A 401 10.47 2.02 -21.06
C ASN A 401 11.50 1.56 -20.03
N THR A 402 12.50 2.37 -19.76
CA THR A 402 13.56 2.07 -18.81
C THR A 402 13.66 3.14 -17.75
N ILE A 403 13.95 2.75 -16.51
CA ILE A 403 14.20 3.67 -15.40
C ILE A 403 15.43 3.15 -14.63
N TYR A 404 16.45 3.99 -14.56
CA TYR A 404 17.53 3.85 -13.59
C TYR A 404 17.34 4.88 -12.48
N ASP A 405 17.10 4.41 -11.26
CA ASP A 405 16.92 5.27 -10.09
C ASP A 405 17.93 4.89 -9.02
N SER A 406 18.78 5.81 -8.65
CA SER A 406 19.78 5.61 -7.62
C SER A 406 19.78 6.74 -6.61
N GLY A 407 20.21 6.44 -5.40
CA GLY A 407 20.29 7.50 -4.39
C GLY A 407 21.01 7.10 -3.13
N ILE A 408 21.41 8.11 -2.41
CA ILE A 408 21.97 8.02 -1.06
C ILE A 408 21.25 9.01 -0.16
N SER A 409 20.93 8.56 1.05
CA SER A 409 20.29 9.41 2.07
C SER A 409 20.99 9.19 3.40
N SER A 410 21.31 10.28 4.09
CA SER A 410 21.84 10.24 5.46
C SER A 410 21.00 11.12 6.36
N GLU A 411 20.53 10.56 7.45
CA GLU A 411 19.65 11.19 8.43
C GLU A 411 20.30 11.11 9.82
N LEU A 412 20.41 12.25 10.49
CA LEU A 412 20.85 12.36 11.88
C LEU A 412 19.67 12.74 12.76
N ARG A 413 19.43 11.94 13.79
CA ARG A 413 18.40 12.17 14.81
C ARG A 413 19.04 12.53 16.13
N ILE A 414 18.58 13.62 16.74
CA ILE A 414 19.07 14.13 18.02
C ILE A 414 17.90 14.23 19.00
N ASN A 415 17.94 13.46 20.08
CA ASN A 415 17.00 13.56 21.18
C ASN A 415 17.41 14.76 22.07
N VAL A 416 16.71 15.88 21.90
CA VAL A 416 16.97 17.14 22.63
C VAL A 416 16.51 17.01 24.08
N SER A 417 15.34 16.40 24.28
CA SER A 417 14.78 16.09 25.61
C SER A 417 14.03 14.75 25.57
N GLU A 418 13.45 14.32 26.69
CA GLU A 418 12.62 13.12 26.76
C GLU A 418 11.37 13.22 25.84
N ASN A 419 10.90 14.42 25.55
CA ASN A 419 9.71 14.69 24.79
C ASN A 419 9.97 15.30 23.41
N SER A 420 11.21 15.62 23.07
CA SER A 420 11.51 16.29 21.81
C SER A 420 12.74 15.74 21.13
N ASN A 421 12.65 15.62 19.81
CA ASN A 421 13.76 15.27 18.95
C ASN A 421 13.81 16.19 17.73
N VAL A 422 15.00 16.34 17.19
CA VAL A 422 15.28 17.01 15.93
C VAL A 422 15.87 15.97 15.00
N THR A 423 15.37 15.94 13.79
CA THR A 423 15.93 15.14 12.71
C THR A 423 16.34 16.09 11.59
N PHE A 424 17.51 15.88 11.02
CA PHE A 424 17.89 16.53 9.77
C PHE A 424 18.69 15.58 8.90
N GLY A 425 18.65 15.79 7.60
CA GLY A 425 19.36 14.93 6.68
C GLY A 425 19.50 15.52 5.30
N TYR A 426 20.28 14.83 4.52
CA TYR A 426 20.54 15.11 3.12
C TYR A 426 20.23 13.85 2.29
N GLN A 427 19.66 14.07 1.12
CA GLN A 427 19.38 13.02 0.13
C GLN A 427 19.82 13.50 -1.23
N TYR A 428 20.57 12.66 -1.94
CA TYR A 428 20.85 12.78 -3.37
C TYR A 428 20.16 11.65 -4.10
N THR A 429 19.50 11.95 -5.23
CA THR A 429 18.94 10.95 -6.14
C THR A 429 19.24 11.33 -7.59
N LEU A 430 19.51 10.32 -8.40
CA LEU A 430 19.64 10.43 -9.86
C LEU A 430 18.61 9.51 -10.49
N LYS A 431 17.77 10.08 -11.37
CA LYS A 431 16.79 9.35 -12.17
C LYS A 431 17.07 9.57 -13.63
N ASP A 432 17.18 8.48 -14.34
CA ASP A 432 17.34 8.39 -15.78
C ASP A 432 16.14 7.60 -16.32
N VAL A 433 15.30 8.21 -17.15
CA VAL A 433 14.06 7.61 -17.65
C VAL A 433 14.00 7.79 -19.16
N ALA A 434 13.97 6.66 -19.84
CA ALA A 434 13.85 6.64 -21.30
C ALA A 434 12.61 5.83 -21.73
N TYR A 435 11.97 6.26 -22.79
CA TYR A 435 10.97 5.47 -23.50
C TYR A 435 11.14 5.59 -25.02
N ALA A 436 10.69 4.58 -25.74
CA ALA A 436 10.65 4.58 -27.18
C ALA A 436 9.44 3.80 -27.70
N PHE A 437 8.81 4.36 -28.72
CA PHE A 437 7.79 3.74 -29.55
C PHE A 437 8.31 3.57 -30.93
N LEU A 438 8.32 2.35 -31.41
CA LEU A 438 8.88 1.98 -32.69
C LEU A 438 7.81 1.25 -33.53
N ASN A 439 7.70 1.60 -34.80
CA ASN A 439 7.05 0.76 -35.79
C ASN A 439 8.13 0.02 -36.55
N THR A 440 8.14 -1.32 -36.46
CA THR A 440 9.17 -2.20 -37.04
C THR A 440 8.64 -3.05 -38.18
N THR A 441 7.46 -2.76 -38.73
CA THR A 441 6.76 -3.58 -39.74
C THR A 441 7.60 -3.84 -41.00
N ASN A 442 8.19 -2.79 -41.57
CA ASN A 442 9.01 -2.93 -42.78
C ASN A 442 10.39 -2.26 -42.66
N LEU A 443 10.40 -1.09 -42.07
CA LEU A 443 11.56 -0.30 -41.71
C LEU A 443 11.37 0.19 -40.30
N VAL A 444 12.43 0.36 -39.53
CA VAL A 444 12.32 0.91 -38.18
C VAL A 444 11.99 2.41 -38.25
N PHE A 445 10.79 2.77 -37.85
CA PHE A 445 10.38 4.16 -37.68
C PHE A 445 10.22 4.44 -36.19
N VAL A 446 10.89 5.48 -35.71
CA VAL A 446 10.69 6.01 -34.37
C VAL A 446 9.42 6.85 -34.40
N LEU A 447 8.38 6.41 -33.68
CA LEU A 447 7.11 7.14 -33.55
C LEU A 447 7.23 8.22 -32.48
N ASP A 448 7.81 7.88 -31.33
CA ASP A 448 8.11 8.79 -30.23
C ASP A 448 9.26 8.23 -29.38
N THR A 449 10.13 9.09 -28.89
CA THR A 449 11.23 8.69 -28.00
C THR A 449 11.65 9.86 -27.13
N GLU A 450 11.99 9.56 -25.90
CA GLU A 450 12.54 10.54 -24.97
C GLU A 450 13.47 9.87 -23.97
N ASP A 451 14.51 10.59 -23.59
CA ASP A 451 15.50 10.20 -22.61
C ASP A 451 15.83 11.42 -21.75
N ASN A 452 15.44 11.38 -20.48
CA ASN A 452 15.58 12.48 -19.53
C ASN A 452 16.27 11.99 -18.25
N ILE A 453 17.22 12.80 -17.80
CA ILE A 453 17.94 12.61 -16.54
C ILE A 453 17.57 13.76 -15.61
N VAL A 454 17.35 13.47 -14.34
CA VAL A 454 17.17 14.50 -13.30
C VAL A 454 17.94 14.10 -12.04
N GLN A 455 18.89 14.95 -11.69
CA GLN A 455 19.61 14.90 -10.42
C GLN A 455 18.90 15.77 -9.38
N THR A 456 18.71 15.23 -8.19
CA THR A 456 17.98 15.93 -7.13
C THR A 456 18.81 15.98 -5.85
N HIS A 457 19.04 17.18 -5.36
CA HIS A 457 19.65 17.45 -4.05
C HIS A 457 18.57 17.90 -3.08
N SER A 458 18.40 17.19 -1.98
CA SER A 458 17.37 17.53 -1.00
C SER A 458 17.94 17.65 0.40
N LEU A 459 17.67 18.77 1.05
CA LEU A 459 17.88 18.97 2.48
C LEU A 459 16.52 18.86 3.18
N PHE A 460 16.47 18.10 4.27
CA PHE A 460 15.26 17.97 5.06
C PHE A 460 15.53 18.04 6.55
N GLY A 461 14.51 18.48 7.29
CA GLY A 461 14.57 18.50 8.74
C GLY A 461 13.18 18.44 9.35
N SER A 462 13.09 17.95 10.57
CA SER A 462 11.90 17.98 11.39
C SER A 462 12.20 18.24 12.86
N TYR A 463 11.25 18.87 13.52
CA TYR A 463 11.17 18.96 14.96
C TYR A 463 9.92 18.23 15.42
N ASP A 464 10.09 17.23 16.28
CA ASP A 464 9.01 16.44 16.81
C ASP A 464 8.95 16.64 18.33
N TYR A 465 7.84 17.21 18.79
CA TYR A 465 7.51 17.29 20.19
C TYR A 465 6.37 16.34 20.53
N SER A 466 6.52 15.60 21.60
CA SER A 466 5.51 14.62 21.96
C SER A 466 5.34 14.51 23.46
N ASN A 467 4.18 15.00 23.90
CA ASN A 467 3.64 14.75 25.23
C ASN A 467 2.30 14.02 25.06
N LEU A 468 2.31 12.71 25.27
CA LEU A 468 1.18 11.81 25.02
C LEU A 468 -0.11 12.17 25.73
N GLU A 469 -0.02 12.89 26.85
CA GLU A 469 -1.18 13.32 27.63
C GLU A 469 -1.79 14.61 27.07
N LEU A 470 -1.00 15.44 26.42
CA LEU A 470 -1.40 16.77 25.99
C LEU A 470 -1.42 16.89 24.47
N ILE A 471 -0.29 16.80 23.83
CA ILE A 471 -0.14 17.12 22.41
C ILE A 471 1.11 16.47 21.81
N ASP A 472 1.01 15.95 20.61
CA ASP A 472 2.12 15.61 19.73
C ASP A 472 2.12 16.60 18.55
N VAL A 473 3.25 17.21 18.28
CA VAL A 473 3.44 18.15 17.15
C VAL A 473 4.67 17.75 16.38
N SER A 474 4.54 17.65 15.06
CA SER A 474 5.68 17.48 14.14
C SER A 474 5.66 18.64 13.14
N VAL A 475 6.76 19.33 13.04
CA VAL A 475 7.01 20.37 12.03
C VAL A 475 8.16 19.92 11.18
N GLY A 476 7.94 19.78 9.89
CA GLY A 476 8.94 19.31 8.94
C GLY A 476 9.11 20.27 7.77
N PHE A 477 10.28 20.24 7.20
CA PHE A 477 10.62 21.01 6.02
C PHE A 477 11.56 20.21 5.13
N ARG A 478 11.31 20.27 3.83
CA ARG A 478 12.18 19.73 2.78
C ARG A 478 12.38 20.77 1.70
N ALA A 479 13.63 20.97 1.29
CA ALA A 479 14.01 21.77 0.15
C ALA A 479 14.70 20.86 -0.86
N SER A 480 14.19 20.79 -2.07
CA SER A 480 14.74 19.99 -3.17
C SER A 480 15.15 20.89 -4.33
N TYR A 481 16.38 20.74 -4.79
CA TYR A 481 16.89 21.35 -6.01
C TYR A 481 16.98 20.27 -7.09
N PHE A 482 16.35 20.50 -8.21
CA PHE A 482 16.32 19.65 -9.40
C PHE A 482 17.27 20.28 -10.42
N GLU A 483 18.44 19.68 -10.62
CA GLU A 483 19.56 20.31 -11.33
C GLU A 483 19.21 20.61 -12.80
N GLU A 484 18.75 19.62 -13.55
CA GLU A 484 18.46 19.77 -14.98
C GLU A 484 17.21 20.65 -15.26
N LEU A 485 16.35 20.80 -14.26
CA LEU A 485 15.16 21.66 -14.34
C LEU A 485 15.42 23.07 -13.80
N ASP A 486 16.61 23.35 -13.27
CA ASP A 486 16.98 24.58 -12.53
C ASP A 486 15.88 25.05 -11.58
N ALA A 487 15.33 24.13 -10.81
CA ALA A 487 14.14 24.36 -10.02
C ALA A 487 14.32 24.00 -8.55
N VAL A 488 14.03 24.96 -7.66
CA VAL A 488 13.93 24.71 -6.21
C VAL A 488 12.48 24.51 -5.81
N ARG A 489 12.18 23.50 -5.00
CA ARG A 489 10.84 23.28 -4.43
C ARG A 489 10.94 23.14 -2.92
N LEU A 490 10.01 23.81 -2.23
CA LEU A 490 9.90 23.82 -0.78
C LEU A 490 8.66 23.04 -0.36
N GLU A 491 8.84 22.14 0.60
CA GLU A 491 7.82 21.22 1.09
C GLU A 491 7.66 21.32 2.61
N PRO A 492 6.97 22.37 3.12
CA PRO A 492 6.63 22.45 4.53
C PRO A 492 5.58 21.40 4.92
N ARG A 493 5.66 20.90 6.13
CA ARG A 493 4.77 19.89 6.69
C ARG A 493 4.49 20.20 8.15
N LEU A 494 3.22 20.08 8.51
CA LEU A 494 2.75 20.24 9.89
C LEU A 494 1.84 19.08 10.24
N GLN A 495 2.03 18.55 11.41
CA GLN A 495 1.15 17.56 11.99
C GLN A 495 0.92 17.87 13.46
N VAL A 496 -0.34 17.79 13.86
CA VAL A 496 -0.79 18.01 15.24
C VAL A 496 -1.69 16.85 15.65
N PHE A 497 -1.42 16.30 16.80
CA PHE A 497 -2.22 15.28 17.42
C PHE A 497 -2.44 15.65 18.89
N LYS A 498 -3.68 15.92 19.30
CA LYS A 498 -4.01 16.43 20.62
C LYS A 498 -5.02 15.56 21.33
N SER A 499 -4.77 15.17 22.56
CA SER A 499 -5.76 14.56 23.45
C SER A 499 -6.73 15.62 23.94
N ILE A 500 -8.02 15.51 23.57
CA ILE A 500 -9.09 16.43 24.04
C ILE A 500 -9.60 15.95 25.39
N VAL A 501 -9.93 14.66 25.47
CA VAL A 501 -10.26 13.93 26.69
C VAL A 501 -9.69 12.53 26.62
N LYS A 502 -9.72 11.76 27.72
CA LYS A 502 -9.07 10.43 27.87
C LYS A 502 -9.19 9.50 26.66
N ASN A 503 -10.31 9.49 25.96
CA ASN A 503 -10.58 8.56 24.85
C ASN A 503 -10.78 9.24 23.48
N LEU A 504 -10.76 10.57 23.43
CA LEU A 504 -11.01 11.36 22.22
C LEU A 504 -9.77 12.19 21.89
N LYS A 505 -9.29 12.05 20.68
CA LYS A 505 -8.12 12.75 20.18
C LYS A 505 -8.46 13.48 18.90
N PHE A 506 -7.88 14.66 18.75
CA PHE A 506 -7.93 15.47 17.55
C PHE A 506 -6.65 15.27 16.74
N GLN A 507 -6.75 15.25 15.43
CA GLN A 507 -5.60 15.21 14.51
C GLN A 507 -5.79 16.27 13.43
N ALA A 508 -4.69 16.88 13.00
CA ALA A 508 -4.66 17.79 11.85
C ALA A 508 -3.32 17.68 11.13
N THR A 509 -3.33 17.77 9.82
CA THR A 509 -2.12 17.77 9.00
C THR A 509 -2.22 18.82 7.90
N ALA A 510 -1.07 19.41 7.55
CA ALA A 510 -0.92 20.25 6.37
C ALA A 510 0.42 19.93 5.72
N GLU A 511 0.44 19.71 4.41
CA GLU A 511 1.65 19.34 3.69
C GLU A 511 1.65 19.84 2.25
N ILE A 512 2.83 20.18 1.77
CA ILE A 512 3.12 20.43 0.36
C ILE A 512 4.10 19.35 -0.12
N LYS A 513 3.87 18.80 -1.30
CA LYS A 513 4.71 17.78 -1.93
C LYS A 513 4.88 18.03 -3.41
N ASN A 514 5.98 17.56 -3.99
CA ASN A 514 6.26 17.65 -5.41
C ASN A 514 6.60 16.26 -5.99
N GLN A 515 6.35 16.10 -7.28
CA GLN A 515 6.62 14.87 -8.02
C GLN A 515 7.19 15.21 -9.38
N ILE A 516 8.29 14.53 -9.77
CA ILE A 516 8.99 14.74 -11.04
C ILE A 516 8.85 13.57 -12.01
N ILE A 517 8.31 12.43 -11.58
CA ILE A 517 8.11 11.26 -12.43
C ILE A 517 6.66 10.81 -12.37
N SER A 518 6.04 10.59 -13.52
CA SER A 518 4.63 10.22 -13.64
C SER A 518 4.44 9.10 -14.64
N GLU A 519 3.37 8.32 -14.47
CA GLU A 519 2.87 7.42 -15.51
C GLU A 519 1.96 8.18 -16.47
N ILE A 520 2.10 7.88 -17.73
CA ILE A 520 1.27 8.42 -18.80
C ILE A 520 0.55 7.24 -19.44
N ASP A 521 -0.79 7.34 -19.52
CA ASP A 521 -1.57 6.39 -20.30
C ASP A 521 -1.40 6.73 -21.79
N GLU A 522 -1.07 5.77 -22.61
CA GLU A 522 -1.01 5.90 -24.04
C GLU A 522 -2.22 5.25 -24.70
N THR A 523 -2.69 5.87 -25.76
CA THR A 523 -3.67 5.25 -26.64
C THR A 523 -2.94 4.83 -27.90
N ILE A 524 -2.56 3.57 -28.02
CA ILE A 524 -2.04 3.04 -29.28
C ILE A 524 -3.17 2.99 -30.30
N LEU A 525 -2.84 3.26 -31.54
CA LEU A 525 -3.77 3.24 -32.69
C LEU A 525 -4.51 1.88 -32.87
N SER A 526 -3.98 0.80 -32.31
CA SER A 526 -4.68 -0.48 -32.24
C SER A 526 -5.15 -0.74 -30.79
N ASP A 527 -6.44 -0.90 -30.65
CA ASP A 527 -7.16 -1.15 -29.39
C ASP A 527 -6.78 -2.45 -28.65
N LEU A 528 -5.72 -3.12 -29.05
CA LEU A 528 -5.33 -4.45 -28.58
C LEU A 528 -4.17 -4.44 -27.59
N SER A 529 -3.51 -3.29 -27.36
CA SER A 529 -2.38 -3.23 -26.43
C SER A 529 -2.83 -3.50 -24.98
N LEU A 530 -2.24 -4.53 -24.39
CA LEU A 530 -2.47 -4.91 -22.99
C LEU A 530 -1.76 -3.96 -22.01
N GLU A 531 -0.68 -3.29 -22.42
CA GLU A 531 0.08 -2.36 -21.58
C GLU A 531 0.13 -0.97 -22.24
N ASN A 532 -0.64 -0.04 -21.69
CA ASN A 532 -0.81 1.31 -22.24
C ASN A 532 -0.09 2.40 -21.44
N ARG A 533 0.82 2.05 -20.50
CA ARG A 533 1.44 3.01 -19.63
C ARG A 533 2.94 3.02 -19.74
N VAL A 534 3.52 4.22 -19.68
CA VAL A 534 4.97 4.43 -19.56
C VAL A 534 5.26 5.44 -18.48
N TRP A 535 6.42 5.31 -17.88
CA TRP A 535 6.98 6.29 -16.96
C TRP A 535 7.71 7.39 -17.73
N ARG A 536 7.51 8.64 -17.29
CA ARG A 536 8.14 9.82 -17.86
C ARG A 536 8.61 10.78 -16.77
N LEU A 537 9.77 11.41 -16.94
CA LEU A 537 10.26 12.48 -16.08
C LEU A 537 9.67 13.84 -16.48
N ALA A 538 9.68 14.77 -15.53
CA ALA A 538 9.44 16.17 -15.80
C ALA A 538 10.58 16.74 -16.67
N ASP A 539 10.18 17.54 -17.66
CA ASP A 539 11.08 18.20 -18.61
C ASP A 539 11.07 19.74 -18.46
N GLY A 540 10.26 20.24 -17.51
CA GLY A 540 10.09 21.68 -17.26
C GLY A 540 9.18 22.41 -18.24
N SER A 541 8.72 21.76 -19.33
CA SER A 541 7.86 22.33 -20.38
C SER A 541 6.52 21.62 -20.47
N ALA A 542 6.41 20.58 -21.28
CA ALA A 542 5.20 19.79 -21.47
C ALA A 542 4.86 18.94 -20.22
N PHE A 543 5.89 18.50 -19.49
CA PHE A 543 5.77 17.73 -18.24
C PHE A 543 6.39 18.52 -17.08
N PRO A 544 5.66 19.47 -16.49
CA PRO A 544 6.17 20.25 -15.38
C PRO A 544 6.18 19.44 -14.08
N ILE A 545 6.96 19.90 -13.09
CA ILE A 545 6.94 19.36 -11.74
C ILE A 545 5.54 19.48 -11.15
N ILE A 546 4.91 18.35 -10.82
CA ILE A 546 3.57 18.31 -10.22
C ILE A 546 3.67 18.74 -8.76
N ASN A 547 2.74 19.59 -8.31
CA ASN A 547 2.65 20.07 -6.94
C ASN A 547 1.33 19.65 -6.29
N SER A 548 1.38 19.18 -5.06
CA SER A 548 0.23 18.85 -4.22
C SER A 548 0.24 19.65 -2.94
N GLN A 549 -0.92 20.21 -2.60
CA GLN A 549 -1.20 20.87 -1.32
C GLN A 549 -2.35 20.13 -0.65
N GLN A 550 -2.13 19.57 0.52
CA GLN A 550 -3.13 18.81 1.25
C GLN A 550 -3.26 19.31 2.68
N VAL A 551 -4.50 19.45 3.14
CA VAL A 551 -4.84 19.67 4.54
C VAL A 551 -5.84 18.63 4.98
N SER A 552 -5.74 18.16 6.21
CA SER A 552 -6.76 17.28 6.80
C SER A 552 -6.95 17.55 8.27
N SER A 553 -8.15 17.20 8.76
CA SER A 553 -8.52 17.33 10.16
C SER A 553 -9.53 16.27 10.55
N GLY A 554 -9.38 15.71 11.74
CA GLY A 554 -10.24 14.62 12.17
C GLY A 554 -10.19 14.30 13.66
N PHE A 555 -10.97 13.30 14.04
CA PHE A 555 -11.08 12.85 15.43
C PHE A 555 -10.92 11.33 15.50
N ILE A 556 -10.26 10.88 16.56
CA ILE A 556 -10.13 9.46 16.89
C ILE A 556 -10.70 9.24 18.29
N TYR A 557 -11.69 8.35 18.37
CA TYR A 557 -12.22 7.84 19.63
C TYR A 557 -11.83 6.38 19.79
N ASN A 558 -11.29 6.01 20.96
CA ASN A 558 -10.90 4.63 21.24
C ASN A 558 -11.16 4.27 22.70
N LYS A 559 -12.09 3.33 22.92
CA LYS A 559 -12.44 2.84 24.27
C LYS A 559 -12.89 1.39 24.22
N GLN A 560 -12.27 0.52 25.03
CA GLN A 560 -12.70 -0.88 25.27
C GLN A 560 -13.03 -1.68 23.99
N GLY A 561 -12.07 -1.73 23.03
CA GLY A 561 -12.25 -2.47 21.79
C GLY A 561 -13.23 -1.82 20.80
N PHE A 562 -13.79 -0.64 21.10
CA PHE A 562 -14.53 0.19 20.18
C PHE A 562 -13.67 1.35 19.71
N SER A 563 -13.58 1.55 18.40
CA SER A 563 -12.78 2.61 17.80
C SER A 563 -13.58 3.31 16.72
N ILE A 564 -13.49 4.63 16.69
CA ILE A 564 -13.99 5.48 15.60
C ILE A 564 -12.83 6.37 15.15
N ASP A 565 -12.65 6.52 13.86
CA ASP A 565 -11.68 7.41 13.23
C ASP A 565 -12.37 8.13 12.07
N VAL A 566 -12.45 9.44 12.13
CA VAL A 566 -13.06 10.27 11.09
C VAL A 566 -12.08 11.36 10.70
N ASP A 567 -11.85 11.53 9.42
CA ASP A 567 -10.90 12.49 8.87
C ASP A 567 -11.47 13.15 7.62
N ALA A 568 -11.56 14.46 7.60
CA ALA A 568 -11.92 15.25 6.44
C ALA A 568 -10.65 15.84 5.82
N TYR A 569 -10.59 15.89 4.49
CA TYR A 569 -9.42 16.41 3.79
C TYR A 569 -9.79 17.25 2.57
N PHE A 570 -8.91 18.18 2.25
CA PHE A 570 -8.90 18.92 1.01
C PHE A 570 -7.52 18.83 0.37
N LYS A 571 -7.47 18.48 -0.92
CA LYS A 571 -6.24 18.33 -1.70
C LYS A 571 -6.36 19.10 -3.00
N LYS A 572 -5.32 19.86 -3.34
CA LYS A 572 -5.18 20.55 -4.60
C LYS A 572 -3.92 20.10 -5.30
N LEU A 573 -4.06 19.62 -6.50
CA LEU A 573 -2.98 19.28 -7.40
C LEU A 573 -2.86 20.34 -8.48
N LYS A 574 -1.63 20.69 -8.85
CA LYS A 574 -1.30 21.64 -9.93
C LYS A 574 -0.27 21.03 -10.85
N ASN A 575 -0.24 21.50 -12.08
CA ASN A 575 0.71 21.08 -13.11
C ASN A 575 0.58 19.57 -13.43
N ILE A 576 -0.65 19.07 -13.43
CA ILE A 576 -0.93 17.70 -13.88
C ILE A 576 -1.01 17.74 -15.40
N THR A 577 -0.35 16.81 -16.06
CA THR A 577 -0.50 16.63 -17.49
C THR A 577 -1.71 15.77 -17.77
N ALA A 578 -2.68 16.29 -18.57
CA ALA A 578 -3.75 15.47 -19.11
C ALA A 578 -3.18 14.69 -20.29
N LEU A 579 -3.60 13.46 -20.40
CA LEU A 579 -3.47 12.73 -21.64
C LEU A 579 -4.35 13.42 -22.66
N SER A 580 -3.72 13.98 -23.68
CA SER A 580 -4.46 14.29 -24.90
C SER A 580 -4.94 12.96 -25.47
N LEU A 581 -6.19 12.92 -25.91
CA LEU A 581 -6.78 11.78 -26.64
C LEU A 581 -6.05 11.48 -27.96
N GLY A 582 -4.87 11.99 -28.18
CA GLY A 582 -4.05 11.89 -29.36
C GLY A 582 -2.58 11.72 -29.06
N PHE A 583 -2.20 11.07 -27.96
CA PHE A 583 -0.79 10.90 -27.55
C PHE A 583 0.10 10.27 -28.64
N LEU A 584 -0.45 9.44 -29.50
CA LEU A 584 0.25 8.86 -30.65
C LEU A 584 0.09 9.64 -31.96
N ASN A 585 -0.56 10.78 -31.96
CA ASN A 585 -0.50 11.64 -33.11
C ASN A 585 0.79 12.46 -33.03
N PRO A 586 1.84 12.15 -33.85
CA PRO A 586 3.12 12.86 -33.81
C PRO A 586 2.99 14.36 -34.10
N GLU A 587 1.86 14.78 -34.70
CA GLU A 587 1.55 16.16 -35.02
C GLU A 587 0.89 16.92 -33.86
N SER A 588 0.40 16.25 -32.81
CA SER A 588 -0.24 16.89 -31.66
C SER A 588 0.64 16.88 -30.43
N ASN A 589 1.70 17.67 -30.42
CA ASN A 589 2.52 17.95 -29.22
C ASN A 589 1.79 18.71 -28.10
N ASN A 590 0.48 18.69 -28.06
CA ASN A 590 -0.32 19.44 -27.11
C ASN A 590 -0.64 18.61 -25.87
N PHE A 591 0.30 18.56 -24.93
CA PHE A 591 0.02 18.10 -23.57
C PHE A 591 -0.69 19.20 -22.79
N ASN A 592 -1.96 18.97 -22.47
CA ASN A 592 -2.71 19.92 -21.67
C ASN A 592 -2.28 19.86 -20.21
N ILE A 593 -1.89 20.99 -19.66
CA ILE A 593 -1.54 21.11 -18.25
C ILE A 593 -2.78 21.55 -17.48
N GLY A 594 -2.99 20.94 -16.32
CA GLY A 594 -4.20 21.18 -15.56
C GLY A 594 -4.01 21.15 -14.05
N LYS A 595 -5.14 21.21 -13.39
CA LYS A 595 -5.28 21.20 -11.94
C LYS A 595 -6.41 20.28 -11.52
N GLN A 596 -6.30 19.72 -10.33
CA GLN A 596 -7.33 18.89 -9.73
C GLN A 596 -7.61 19.36 -8.30
N ARG A 597 -8.88 19.35 -7.91
CA ARG A 597 -9.32 19.64 -6.55
C ARG A 597 -10.09 18.44 -6.02
N VAL A 598 -9.71 17.98 -4.85
CA VAL A 598 -10.31 16.84 -4.18
C VAL A 598 -10.78 17.26 -2.79
N PHE A 599 -12.02 16.98 -2.47
CA PHE A 599 -12.57 17.06 -1.13
C PHE A 599 -13.09 15.68 -0.72
N GLY A 600 -12.80 15.24 0.51
CA GLY A 600 -13.30 13.97 0.97
C GLY A 600 -13.39 13.84 2.47
N VAL A 601 -14.09 12.79 2.88
CA VAL A 601 -14.26 12.38 4.29
C VAL A 601 -14.08 10.89 4.38
N ASP A 602 -13.14 10.46 5.22
CA ASP A 602 -12.88 9.06 5.55
C ASP A 602 -13.41 8.77 6.95
N ALA A 603 -14.21 7.73 7.10
CA ALA A 603 -14.75 7.30 8.39
C ALA A 603 -14.51 5.81 8.59
N PHE A 604 -14.11 5.45 9.78
CA PHE A 604 -13.88 4.08 10.19
C PHE A 604 -14.47 3.80 11.55
N VAL A 605 -15.17 2.68 11.68
CA VAL A 605 -15.75 2.21 12.95
C VAL A 605 -15.38 0.76 13.13
N LYS A 606 -14.91 0.41 14.31
CA LYS A 606 -14.59 -0.97 14.69
C LYS A 606 -15.11 -1.34 16.06
N LYS A 607 -15.56 -2.58 16.21
CA LYS A 607 -15.87 -3.22 17.48
C LYS A 607 -15.23 -4.60 17.55
N ARG A 608 -14.58 -4.89 18.70
CA ARG A 608 -14.06 -6.22 19.04
C ARG A 608 -14.79 -6.75 20.26
N PHE A 609 -15.25 -7.99 20.18
CA PHE A 609 -15.99 -8.65 21.25
C PHE A 609 -15.85 -10.18 21.14
N ASN A 610 -15.40 -10.86 22.22
CA ASN A 610 -15.38 -12.32 22.36
C ASN A 610 -14.89 -13.10 21.12
N GLY A 611 -13.71 -12.77 20.59
CA GLY A 611 -13.14 -13.42 19.40
C GLY A 611 -13.64 -12.88 18.06
N PHE A 612 -14.73 -12.11 18.06
CA PHE A 612 -15.21 -11.39 16.89
C PHE A 612 -14.53 -10.03 16.74
N THR A 613 -14.20 -9.69 15.51
CA THR A 613 -13.82 -8.33 15.13
C THR A 613 -14.71 -7.91 13.96
N SER A 614 -15.44 -6.82 14.12
CA SER A 614 -16.26 -6.21 13.06
C SER A 614 -15.79 -4.80 12.81
N TRP A 615 -15.73 -4.41 11.53
CA TRP A 615 -15.39 -3.06 11.15
C TRP A 615 -16.15 -2.60 9.91
N LEU A 616 -16.29 -1.29 9.79
CA LEU A 616 -16.88 -0.57 8.68
C LEU A 616 -15.96 0.59 8.30
N SER A 617 -15.58 0.67 7.06
CA SER A 617 -14.86 1.79 6.44
C SER A 617 -15.79 2.47 5.44
N TYR A 618 -15.88 3.77 5.49
CA TYR A 618 -16.61 4.60 4.54
C TYR A 618 -15.71 5.71 4.03
N SER A 619 -15.73 5.95 2.73
CA SER A 619 -15.03 7.06 2.10
C SER A 619 -15.99 7.83 1.20
N PHE A 620 -16.06 9.12 1.41
CA PHE A 620 -16.66 10.09 0.50
C PHE A 620 -15.55 10.84 -0.22
N ASN A 621 -15.62 10.93 -1.55
CA ASN A 621 -14.63 11.63 -2.36
C ASN A 621 -15.30 12.37 -3.50
N ARG A 622 -14.98 13.63 -3.67
CA ARG A 622 -15.38 14.44 -4.81
C ARG A 622 -14.17 15.07 -5.45
N SER A 623 -13.87 14.62 -6.66
CA SER A 623 -12.70 15.05 -7.41
C SER A 623 -13.12 15.76 -8.70
N LYS A 624 -12.63 16.98 -8.90
CA LYS A 624 -12.86 17.81 -10.08
C LYS A 624 -11.53 18.16 -10.72
N SER A 625 -11.44 18.00 -12.04
CA SER A 625 -10.30 18.33 -12.87
C SER A 625 -10.64 19.51 -13.78
N ASN A 626 -9.61 20.28 -14.13
CA ASN A 626 -9.70 21.35 -15.08
C ASN A 626 -8.35 21.41 -15.81
N PHE A 627 -8.37 21.30 -17.12
CA PHE A 627 -7.19 21.32 -17.97
C PHE A 627 -7.38 22.38 -19.04
N ASP A 628 -6.30 23.07 -19.35
CA ASP A 628 -6.28 24.07 -20.40
C ASP A 628 -6.65 23.44 -21.75
N ASN A 629 -7.50 24.09 -22.51
CA ASN A 629 -8.01 23.65 -23.83
C ASN A 629 -8.85 22.33 -23.80
N LEU A 630 -9.27 21.88 -22.64
CA LEU A 630 -10.18 20.75 -22.52
C LEU A 630 -11.51 21.17 -21.88
N ASN A 631 -12.66 20.71 -22.42
CA ASN A 631 -14.00 20.94 -21.91
C ASN A 631 -14.32 22.46 -21.79
N ASP A 632 -13.84 23.28 -22.74
CA ASP A 632 -13.94 24.76 -22.76
C ASP A 632 -13.39 25.38 -21.44
N ASP A 633 -12.28 24.89 -20.95
CA ASP A 633 -11.65 25.31 -19.68
C ASP A 633 -12.56 25.17 -18.43
N ARG A 634 -13.66 24.42 -18.54
CA ARG A 634 -14.59 24.18 -17.44
C ARG A 634 -14.19 22.97 -16.60
N ASP A 635 -14.53 23.00 -15.31
CA ASP A 635 -14.34 21.87 -14.41
C ASP A 635 -15.18 20.66 -14.83
N PHE A 636 -14.57 19.47 -14.86
CA PHE A 636 -15.25 18.20 -15.07
C PHE A 636 -14.89 17.18 -13.99
N THR A 637 -15.66 16.12 -13.86
CA THR A 637 -15.40 15.07 -12.86
C THR A 637 -14.19 14.25 -13.28
N SER A 638 -13.24 14.05 -12.36
CA SER A 638 -12.01 13.26 -12.64
C SER A 638 -12.36 11.81 -12.96
N LYS A 639 -11.67 11.19 -13.93
CA LYS A 639 -11.83 9.77 -14.32
C LYS A 639 -11.69 8.81 -13.12
N SER A 640 -10.89 9.19 -12.12
CA SER A 640 -10.66 8.41 -10.89
C SER A 640 -11.69 8.66 -9.78
N ASN A 641 -12.73 9.46 -10.01
CA ASN A 641 -13.71 9.78 -8.98
C ASN A 641 -14.60 8.58 -8.67
N VAL A 642 -14.60 8.17 -7.41
CA VAL A 642 -15.58 7.27 -6.80
C VAL A 642 -16.19 8.05 -5.65
N THR A 643 -17.46 8.46 -5.78
CA THR A 643 -18.07 9.39 -4.84
C THR A 643 -18.29 8.78 -3.47
N HIS A 644 -18.78 7.56 -3.41
CA HIS A 644 -19.02 6.84 -2.18
C HIS A 644 -18.43 5.44 -2.26
N ALA A 645 -17.71 5.03 -1.22
CA ALA A 645 -17.22 3.67 -1.07
C ALA A 645 -17.43 3.17 0.37
N VAL A 646 -17.90 1.95 0.50
CA VAL A 646 -18.11 1.25 1.77
C VAL A 646 -17.35 -0.07 1.72
N SER A 647 -16.62 -0.38 2.78
CA SER A 647 -16.03 -1.69 3.00
C SER A 647 -16.34 -2.13 4.42
N SER A 648 -16.90 -3.31 4.59
CA SER A 648 -17.24 -3.86 5.91
C SER A 648 -16.78 -5.30 6.02
N ALA A 649 -16.39 -5.71 7.21
CA ALA A 649 -16.07 -7.11 7.44
C ALA A 649 -16.34 -7.54 8.88
N VAL A 650 -16.54 -8.85 9.04
CA VAL A 650 -16.56 -9.56 10.29
C VAL A 650 -15.55 -10.69 10.22
N SER A 651 -14.70 -10.79 11.23
CA SER A 651 -13.79 -11.93 11.38
C SER A 651 -13.97 -12.59 12.74
N TYR A 652 -13.77 -13.90 12.78
CA TYR A 652 -13.87 -14.72 13.98
C TYR A 652 -12.67 -15.66 14.10
N LYS A 653 -12.11 -15.76 15.31
CA LYS A 653 -10.99 -16.68 15.61
C LYS A 653 -11.38 -17.64 16.70
N LEU A 654 -11.24 -18.96 16.42
CA LEU A 654 -11.51 -20.06 17.35
C LEU A 654 -10.51 -21.20 17.16
N ASN A 655 -9.73 -21.54 18.20
CA ASN A 655 -8.91 -22.76 18.26
C ASN A 655 -8.16 -23.13 16.98
N GLY A 656 -7.38 -22.22 16.41
CA GLY A 656 -6.63 -22.44 15.17
C GLY A 656 -7.41 -22.11 13.90
N PHE A 657 -8.74 -22.07 13.93
CA PHE A 657 -9.59 -21.59 12.84
C PHE A 657 -9.70 -20.07 12.86
N GLN A 658 -9.67 -19.49 11.68
CA GLN A 658 -10.00 -18.09 11.45
C GLN A 658 -10.97 -18.01 10.27
N LEU A 659 -12.03 -17.25 10.43
CA LEU A 659 -13.05 -17.01 9.43
C LEU A 659 -13.17 -15.51 9.19
N ALA A 660 -13.40 -15.09 7.95
CA ALA A 660 -13.70 -13.71 7.60
C ALA A 660 -14.75 -13.65 6.50
N LEU A 661 -15.67 -12.72 6.65
CA LEU A 661 -16.67 -12.36 5.67
C LEU A 661 -16.61 -10.84 5.47
N GLY A 662 -16.57 -10.38 4.23
CA GLY A 662 -16.47 -8.97 3.92
C GLY A 662 -17.32 -8.56 2.74
N TRP A 663 -17.90 -7.38 2.81
CA TRP A 663 -18.70 -6.79 1.75
C TRP A 663 -18.12 -5.44 1.34
N LYS A 664 -17.99 -5.24 0.04
CA LYS A 664 -17.57 -3.98 -0.57
C LYS A 664 -18.69 -3.45 -1.46
N TRP A 665 -18.87 -2.14 -1.41
CA TRP A 665 -19.79 -1.40 -2.28
C TRP A 665 -19.17 -0.04 -2.63
N GLN A 666 -19.37 0.39 -3.87
CA GLN A 666 -18.98 1.74 -4.30
C GLN A 666 -19.88 2.24 -5.44
N THR A 667 -19.99 3.56 -5.55
CA THR A 667 -20.62 4.20 -6.72
C THR A 667 -19.78 3.96 -7.96
N GLY A 668 -20.42 4.00 -9.12
CA GLY A 668 -19.75 3.89 -10.40
C GLY A 668 -18.70 4.98 -10.61
N LYS A 669 -17.72 4.70 -11.47
CA LYS A 669 -16.79 5.71 -11.98
C LYS A 669 -17.44 6.50 -13.11
N PRO A 670 -17.04 7.76 -13.31
CA PRO A 670 -17.44 8.49 -14.49
C PRO A 670 -16.72 7.95 -15.74
N TYR A 671 -17.37 8.07 -16.88
CA TYR A 671 -16.79 7.78 -18.19
C TYR A 671 -17.28 8.81 -19.21
N THR A 672 -16.52 8.98 -20.29
CA THR A 672 -16.88 9.88 -21.37
C THR A 672 -17.81 9.17 -22.35
N ILE A 673 -18.94 9.80 -22.66
CA ILE A 673 -19.87 9.30 -23.69
C ILE A 673 -19.39 9.87 -25.03
N SER A 674 -19.03 8.99 -25.95
CA SER A 674 -18.57 9.36 -27.29
C SER A 674 -19.56 8.86 -28.35
N GLN A 675 -19.76 9.65 -29.39
CA GLN A 675 -20.53 9.28 -30.59
C GLN A 675 -19.67 9.55 -31.82
N GLN A 676 -20.00 8.89 -32.91
CA GLN A 676 -19.38 9.14 -34.19
C GLN A 676 -20.14 10.28 -34.88
N ASP A 677 -19.43 11.31 -35.30
CA ASP A 677 -19.96 12.39 -36.14
C ASP A 677 -19.00 12.58 -37.30
N GLY A 678 -19.45 12.23 -38.50
CA GLY A 678 -18.65 12.33 -39.72
C GLY A 678 -17.30 11.63 -39.62
N ASP A 679 -16.26 12.41 -39.48
CA ASP A 679 -14.87 11.98 -39.61
C ASP A 679 -14.18 11.57 -38.27
N GLY A 680 -14.92 11.54 -37.13
CA GLY A 680 -14.24 11.24 -35.85
C GLY A 680 -15.13 11.00 -34.64
N LEU A 681 -14.47 10.71 -33.51
CA LEU A 681 -15.09 10.60 -32.19
C LEU A 681 -15.43 12.00 -31.65
N VAL A 682 -16.71 12.27 -31.41
CA VAL A 682 -17.19 13.51 -30.79
C VAL A 682 -17.72 13.23 -29.39
N PHE A 683 -17.34 14.08 -28.43
CA PHE A 683 -17.88 14.01 -27.07
C PHE A 683 -19.27 14.68 -27.03
N ASN A 684 -20.32 13.88 -26.85
CA ASN A 684 -21.69 14.39 -26.94
C ASN A 684 -22.10 15.38 -25.85
N GLU A 685 -21.59 15.18 -24.62
CA GLU A 685 -22.05 15.95 -23.46
C GLU A 685 -20.88 16.47 -22.62
N GLY A 686 -19.65 16.40 -23.14
CA GLY A 686 -18.43 16.76 -22.43
C GLY A 686 -17.71 15.55 -21.82
N ILE A 687 -16.64 15.83 -21.11
CA ILE A 687 -15.74 14.80 -20.56
C ILE A 687 -16.29 14.23 -19.25
N ASN A 688 -16.32 12.90 -19.12
CA ASN A 688 -16.69 12.16 -17.89
C ASN A 688 -18.11 12.50 -17.40
N THR A 689 -19.07 12.60 -18.29
CA THR A 689 -20.48 12.93 -17.97
C THR A 689 -21.34 11.69 -17.67
N GLY A 690 -20.98 10.52 -18.22
CA GLY A 690 -21.63 9.24 -17.90
C GLY A 690 -21.15 8.69 -16.55
N GLU A 691 -21.95 7.85 -15.89
CA GLU A 691 -21.62 7.15 -14.66
C GLU A 691 -21.87 5.64 -14.83
N LEU A 692 -20.89 4.82 -14.45
CA LEU A 692 -21.03 3.37 -14.46
C LEU A 692 -21.99 2.90 -13.37
N PRO A 693 -22.59 1.70 -13.50
CA PRO A 693 -23.40 1.09 -12.43
C PRO A 693 -22.61 0.91 -11.13
N ASN A 694 -23.31 0.92 -9.99
CA ASN A 694 -22.72 0.66 -8.70
C ASN A 694 -22.07 -0.72 -8.65
N TYR A 695 -20.87 -0.76 -8.11
CA TYR A 695 -20.10 -1.96 -7.85
C TYR A 695 -20.39 -2.52 -6.47
N HIS A 696 -20.57 -3.85 -6.33
CA HIS A 696 -20.52 -4.49 -5.02
C HIS A 696 -20.17 -5.97 -5.11
N ARG A 697 -19.53 -6.51 -4.08
CA ARG A 697 -19.19 -7.93 -3.94
C ARG A 697 -19.16 -8.38 -2.49
N LEU A 698 -19.35 -9.68 -2.27
CA LEU A 698 -19.20 -10.36 -0.99
C LEU A 698 -18.06 -11.37 -1.09
N ASP A 699 -17.13 -11.33 -0.14
CA ASP A 699 -15.92 -12.16 -0.09
C ASP A 699 -15.88 -12.97 1.20
N PHE A 700 -15.43 -14.21 1.12
CA PHE A 700 -15.25 -15.11 2.26
C PHE A 700 -13.84 -15.66 2.32
N SER A 701 -13.38 -15.94 3.53
CA SER A 701 -12.11 -16.64 3.77
C SER A 701 -12.15 -17.49 5.03
N SER A 702 -11.44 -18.59 4.99
CA SER A 702 -11.24 -19.50 6.11
C SER A 702 -9.80 -19.99 6.13
N THR A 703 -9.18 -20.05 7.31
CA THR A 703 -7.86 -20.68 7.48
C THR A 703 -7.84 -21.53 8.73
N TYR A 704 -7.06 -22.61 8.69
CA TYR A 704 -6.81 -23.48 9.83
C TYR A 704 -5.31 -23.70 9.99
N SER A 705 -4.80 -23.42 11.20
CA SER A 705 -3.40 -23.65 11.57
C SER A 705 -3.31 -24.85 12.49
N PHE A 706 -2.38 -25.75 12.19
CA PHE A 706 -2.18 -27.00 12.92
C PHE A 706 -0.70 -27.30 13.12
N LYS A 707 -0.40 -28.20 14.05
CA LYS A 707 0.93 -28.78 14.24
C LYS A 707 0.92 -30.19 13.71
N PHE A 708 1.96 -30.63 13.00
CA PHE A 708 2.08 -32.03 12.54
C PHE A 708 2.37 -32.99 13.68
N SER A 709 3.07 -32.50 14.71
CA SER A 709 3.36 -33.26 15.94
C SER A 709 3.60 -32.28 17.09
N GLU A 710 3.24 -32.67 18.29
CA GLU A 710 3.55 -31.89 19.51
C GLU A 710 5.06 -31.79 19.79
N GLN A 711 5.84 -32.77 19.32
CA GLN A 711 7.29 -32.86 19.55
C GLN A 711 8.09 -32.07 18.46
N ASN A 712 7.52 -31.85 17.30
CA ASN A 712 8.19 -31.21 16.17
C ASN A 712 7.85 -29.72 16.07
N LYS A 713 8.82 -28.90 15.65
CA LYS A 713 8.60 -27.49 15.33
C LYS A 713 7.77 -27.29 14.05
N LEU A 714 7.50 -28.38 13.29
CA LEU A 714 6.79 -28.34 12.01
C LEU A 714 5.32 -28.00 12.22
N LYS A 715 4.89 -26.92 11.57
CA LYS A 715 3.52 -26.42 11.59
C LYS A 715 2.98 -26.35 10.18
N GLY A 716 1.66 -26.51 10.05
CA GLY A 716 0.96 -26.36 8.79
C GLY A 716 -0.16 -25.35 8.89
N LYS A 717 -0.49 -24.75 7.75
CA LYS A 717 -1.64 -23.89 7.58
C LYS A 717 -2.32 -24.22 6.26
N VAL A 718 -3.64 -24.38 6.31
CA VAL A 718 -4.48 -24.50 5.12
C VAL A 718 -5.43 -23.32 5.05
N GLY A 719 -5.77 -22.90 3.87
CA GLY A 719 -6.67 -21.77 3.63
C GLY A 719 -7.56 -21.97 2.43
N PHE A 720 -8.77 -21.43 2.52
CA PHE A 720 -9.74 -21.36 1.43
C PHE A 720 -10.36 -19.97 1.42
N SER A 721 -10.48 -19.39 0.24
CA SER A 721 -11.24 -18.14 0.06
C SER A 721 -12.05 -18.15 -1.22
N VAL A 722 -13.07 -17.32 -1.25
CA VAL A 722 -13.87 -17.05 -2.44
C VAL A 722 -14.10 -15.54 -2.52
N ARG A 723 -13.72 -14.93 -3.63
CA ARG A 723 -14.11 -13.56 -3.98
C ARG A 723 -15.41 -13.58 -4.79
N ASN A 724 -16.25 -12.57 -4.58
CA ASN A 724 -17.51 -12.37 -5.29
C ASN A 724 -18.42 -13.61 -5.23
N ILE A 725 -18.76 -14.06 -4.02
CA ILE A 725 -19.53 -15.30 -3.78
C ILE A 725 -20.84 -15.38 -4.60
N TYR A 726 -21.53 -14.26 -4.78
CA TYR A 726 -22.78 -14.22 -5.55
C TYR A 726 -22.59 -13.96 -7.04
N ASN A 727 -21.33 -14.03 -7.53
CA ASN A 727 -20.97 -13.97 -8.95
C ASN A 727 -21.58 -12.78 -9.72
N ARG A 728 -21.61 -11.60 -9.11
CA ARG A 728 -22.12 -10.41 -9.77
C ARG A 728 -21.18 -9.95 -10.87
N LYS A 729 -21.71 -9.71 -12.06
CA LYS A 729 -20.99 -9.01 -13.13
C LYS A 729 -20.98 -7.52 -12.82
N ASN A 730 -19.85 -7.00 -12.34
CA ASN A 730 -19.64 -5.59 -12.03
C ASN A 730 -18.92 -4.94 -13.20
N LEU A 731 -19.54 -3.97 -13.85
CA LEU A 731 -18.91 -3.16 -14.89
C LEU A 731 -17.94 -2.15 -14.25
N ILE A 732 -16.65 -2.18 -14.64
CA ILE A 732 -15.59 -1.35 -14.06
C ILE A 732 -14.96 -0.36 -15.03
N SER A 733 -15.14 -0.55 -16.35
CA SER A 733 -14.75 0.41 -17.38
C SER A 733 -15.67 0.31 -18.59
N ARG A 734 -15.85 1.43 -19.24
CA ARG A 734 -16.51 1.55 -20.53
C ARG A 734 -15.71 2.51 -21.38
N GLU A 735 -15.23 2.03 -22.52
CA GLU A 735 -14.37 2.77 -23.43
C GLU A 735 -14.93 2.66 -24.84
N TYR A 736 -14.78 3.72 -25.61
CA TYR A 736 -15.16 3.73 -27.00
C TYR A 736 -13.89 3.71 -27.84
N THR A 737 -13.81 2.82 -28.81
CA THR A 737 -12.68 2.76 -29.74
C THR A 737 -13.15 3.25 -31.09
N GLY A 738 -12.40 4.17 -31.71
CA GLY A 738 -12.59 4.58 -33.08
C GLY A 738 -11.44 4.06 -33.92
N ASN A 739 -11.72 3.45 -35.07
CA ASN A 739 -10.67 3.16 -36.04
C ASN A 739 -10.35 4.45 -36.83
N ASN A 740 -9.09 4.60 -37.23
CA ASN A 740 -8.62 5.73 -38.07
C ASN A 740 -9.14 5.65 -39.53
N SER A 741 -10.04 4.75 -39.81
CA SER A 741 -10.71 4.59 -41.09
C SER A 741 -12.15 5.06 -41.01
N LEU A 742 -12.53 5.97 -41.88
CA LEU A 742 -13.86 6.61 -42.02
C LEU A 742 -15.07 5.63 -42.09
N ASN A 743 -14.81 4.33 -42.24
CA ASN A 743 -15.83 3.31 -42.46
C ASN A 743 -16.02 2.33 -41.32
N ASP A 744 -15.23 2.38 -40.26
CA ASP A 744 -15.35 1.43 -39.15
C ASP A 744 -16.23 1.99 -38.03
N PRO A 745 -17.26 1.26 -37.62
CA PRO A 745 -18.14 1.72 -36.55
C PRO A 745 -17.38 1.79 -35.22
N ILE A 746 -17.68 2.80 -34.40
CA ILE A 746 -17.22 2.87 -33.03
C ILE A 746 -17.63 1.60 -32.29
N LYS A 747 -16.66 0.91 -31.73
CA LYS A 747 -16.89 -0.25 -30.85
C LYS A 747 -16.91 0.17 -29.39
N LEU A 748 -17.90 -0.29 -28.65
CA LEU A 748 -17.98 -0.15 -27.20
C LEU A 748 -17.27 -1.31 -26.53
N ILE A 749 -16.24 -1.01 -25.73
CA ILE A 749 -15.53 -2.01 -24.92
C ILE A 749 -15.98 -1.86 -23.47
N GLU A 750 -16.52 -2.92 -22.91
CA GLU A 750 -16.90 -3.03 -21.51
C GLU A 750 -15.96 -3.99 -20.78
N LYS A 751 -15.36 -3.50 -19.67
CA LYS A 751 -14.50 -4.31 -18.81
C LYS A 751 -15.23 -4.64 -17.52
N TYR A 752 -15.18 -5.91 -17.14
CA TYR A 752 -15.86 -6.41 -15.95
C TYR A 752 -14.85 -6.72 -14.83
N ALA A 753 -15.32 -6.65 -13.60
CA ALA A 753 -14.61 -7.09 -12.40
C ALA A 753 -14.58 -8.62 -12.34
N LEU A 754 -13.79 -9.15 -11.38
CA LEU A 754 -13.71 -10.59 -11.14
C LEU A 754 -15.10 -11.19 -10.87
N GLY A 755 -15.39 -12.30 -11.54
CA GLY A 755 -16.47 -13.22 -11.20
C GLY A 755 -16.17 -13.99 -9.90
N ILE A 756 -16.87 -15.09 -9.67
CA ILE A 756 -16.59 -15.97 -8.55
C ILE A 756 -15.18 -16.55 -8.67
N THR A 757 -14.30 -16.19 -7.74
CA THR A 757 -12.89 -16.57 -7.78
C THR A 757 -12.51 -17.30 -6.50
N PRO A 758 -12.48 -18.64 -6.52
CA PRO A 758 -12.01 -19.44 -5.39
C PRO A 758 -10.49 -19.44 -5.34
N ASN A 759 -9.91 -19.60 -4.14
CA ASN A 759 -8.47 -19.81 -3.95
C ASN A 759 -8.23 -20.78 -2.79
N LEU A 760 -7.27 -21.67 -2.97
CA LEU A 760 -6.79 -22.61 -1.95
C LEU A 760 -5.34 -22.27 -1.60
N MET A 761 -4.95 -22.53 -0.35
CA MET A 761 -3.59 -22.35 0.11
C MET A 761 -3.17 -23.47 1.05
N PHE A 762 -1.94 -23.91 0.90
CA PHE A 762 -1.23 -24.79 1.83
C PHE A 762 0.16 -24.21 2.12
N ARG A 763 0.52 -24.15 3.41
CA ARG A 763 1.83 -23.64 3.85
C ARG A 763 2.38 -24.49 4.98
N VAL A 764 3.68 -24.73 4.94
CA VAL A 764 4.45 -25.43 5.96
C VAL A 764 5.59 -24.55 6.41
N TYR A 765 5.84 -24.50 7.73
CA TYR A 765 6.96 -23.78 8.33
C TYR A 765 7.56 -24.53 9.51
N TRP A 766 8.88 -24.41 9.65
CA TRP A 766 9.67 -25.05 10.69
C TRP A 766 10.84 -24.20 11.19
#